data_d43b664dc708ac05a61f51090ddcf5aa
#
_entry.id   d43b664dc708ac05a61f51090ddcf5aa
#
_cell.length_a   1.000
_cell.length_b   1.000
_cell.length_c   1.000
_cell.angle_alpha   90.00
_cell.angle_beta   90.00
_cell.angle_gamma   90.00
#
_symmetry.space_group_name_H-M   'P 1'
#
loop_
_entity.id
_entity.type
_entity.pdbx_description
1 polymer ?
#
loop_
_entity_poly.entity_id
_entity_poly.type
_entity_poly.pdbx_seq_one_letter_code
_entity_poly.pdbx_strand_id
1 'polypeptide(L)'
;MHPKLLARPAILTKSVVVVALVIGFGLQACDAGTFPAANSREIKAIRSQIRASQFLSKATFGPTQETIDSLAGRINQIGYRRACEEWIDEQFALPMTSQEQVARDIIAADGREPDTQGVGASLYRYQAWWHIALTSEDQLRQKVAWALSQIFVISDSGAAFNNDDKRAIGNGEFTITDWLGMSTFYDMLARHASGNYRELLSDVTWHPNMGVYLSAWRNRKSNIPAGRYPDENYAREIMQLFSIGLYQMHQDGRLKRNALGELIPTYDNEGIKELARVFTGFRTHHNTSSSFFTNYNFGSPMQMYAQEHDNNLNYAEDPNNPGQVDPSAPQSKTLFGVTLSPLPTPLTNEAATAEVEEALDVIASQDNVPPFICRLLIQRLVKSNPSRAYMRRVTRKFRDNGHGVRGDMNAVIKAILLDPEVVRGQRLMRRTNPLRVEVVTRGTEHSRLREPIQRITSWIRAMRPTSNYYTSDPRTGKPFMMLSHSIQGDIDQMPYRAPSVFNYYLPDYQPPGDLVGHPPSSRIPREGLFAPEFQVLTAVSANRTINRFSYIARVRYIQYGMRKNSCRISFNLDEELELAKDNANLPEILRRFDLWLCSGSLSEQTKTSIINAITSESTSASQNVLRLEEALAAVILSPDCAIEE
;
A
#
# COMPACT_ATOMS: atom_id res chain seq x y z
N MET A 1 -17.64 -51.42 12.42
CA MET A 1 -17.41 -52.00 11.08
C MET A 1 -16.84 -50.91 10.17
N HIS A 2 -15.64 -51.16 9.72
CA HIS A 2 -14.86 -50.35 8.74
C HIS A 2 -15.53 -50.40 7.36
N PRO A 3 -15.21 -49.44 6.42
CA PRO A 3 -13.95 -49.60 5.70
C PRO A 3 -13.17 -48.30 5.27
N LYS A 4 -11.86 -48.41 5.33
CA LYS A 4 -10.82 -48.04 4.36
C LYS A 4 -10.84 -46.65 3.69
N LEU A 5 -10.06 -45.72 4.27
CA LEU A 5 -9.39 -44.65 3.56
C LEU A 5 -8.03 -45.18 3.06
N LEU A 6 -7.91 -45.31 1.76
CA LEU A 6 -6.67 -45.65 1.08
C LEU A 6 -5.76 -44.42 1.02
N ALA A 7 -4.59 -44.57 1.61
CA ALA A 7 -3.48 -43.63 1.56
C ALA A 7 -3.00 -43.45 0.11
N ARG A 8 -2.76 -42.22 -0.28
CA ARG A 8 -1.84 -41.85 -1.35
C ARG A 8 -0.60 -41.22 -0.72
N PRO A 9 0.49 -41.93 -0.52
CA PRO A 9 1.79 -41.35 -0.23
C PRO A 9 2.60 -41.37 -1.50
N ALA A 10 3.11 -40.26 -1.97
CA ALA A 10 4.30 -40.19 -2.81
C ALA A 10 4.53 -38.83 -3.49
N ILE A 11 3.69 -37.80 -3.27
CA ILE A 11 3.84 -36.52 -3.99
C ILE A 11 4.57 -35.45 -3.15
N LEU A 12 4.65 -35.61 -1.83
CA LEU A 12 5.30 -34.62 -0.96
C LEU A 12 6.84 -34.61 -1.03
N THR A 13 7.48 -35.71 -1.43
CA THR A 13 8.93 -35.84 -1.38
C THR A 13 9.67 -35.13 -2.52
N LYS A 14 9.07 -35.01 -3.70
CA LYS A 14 9.73 -34.34 -4.83
C LYS A 14 9.71 -32.80 -4.73
N SER A 15 8.66 -32.22 -4.17
CA SER A 15 8.49 -30.78 -4.06
C SER A 15 9.41 -30.14 -3.02
N VAL A 16 9.72 -30.86 -1.95
CA VAL A 16 10.70 -30.41 -0.94
C VAL A 16 12.12 -30.42 -1.52
N VAL A 17 12.40 -31.31 -2.47
CA VAL A 17 13.72 -31.39 -3.14
C VAL A 17 13.97 -30.19 -4.07
N VAL A 18 12.96 -29.72 -4.79
CA VAL A 18 13.13 -28.53 -5.69
C VAL A 18 13.36 -27.24 -4.87
N VAL A 19 12.67 -27.06 -3.75
CA VAL A 19 12.90 -25.91 -2.86
C VAL A 19 14.23 -26.03 -2.11
N ALA A 20 14.64 -27.23 -1.72
CA ALA A 20 15.94 -27.45 -1.06
C ALA A 20 17.12 -27.31 -2.04
N LEU A 21 16.95 -27.64 -3.33
CA LEU A 21 17.99 -27.48 -4.36
C LEU A 21 18.29 -26.01 -4.68
N VAL A 22 17.33 -25.11 -4.53
CA VAL A 22 17.54 -23.66 -4.71
C VAL A 22 18.28 -23.03 -3.51
N ILE A 23 18.21 -23.65 -2.33
CA ILE A 23 18.79 -23.10 -1.08
C ILE A 23 20.16 -23.72 -0.72
N GLY A 24 20.55 -24.85 -1.30
CA GLY A 24 21.57 -25.71 -0.71
C GLY A 24 22.72 -26.26 -1.54
N PHE A 25 23.15 -25.72 -2.69
CA PHE A 25 24.38 -26.21 -3.34
C PHE A 25 25.25 -25.08 -3.89
N GLY A 26 26.37 -24.88 -3.23
CA GLY A 26 27.53 -24.19 -3.77
C GLY A 26 28.33 -25.10 -4.71
N LEU A 27 28.75 -24.53 -5.84
CA LEU A 27 29.89 -24.90 -6.69
C LEU A 27 29.95 -26.30 -7.31
N GLN A 28 29.44 -26.42 -8.51
CA GLN A 28 30.12 -27.15 -9.58
C GLN A 28 29.80 -26.51 -10.94
N ALA A 29 30.83 -26.10 -11.66
CA ALA A 29 30.72 -25.54 -13.01
C ALA A 29 30.33 -26.67 -13.98
N CYS A 30 29.13 -26.56 -14.57
CA CYS A 30 28.73 -27.36 -15.72
C CYS A 30 28.75 -26.49 -16.98
N ASP A 31 29.30 -27.01 -18.04
CA ASP A 31 29.36 -26.38 -19.36
C ASP A 31 27.97 -25.93 -19.84
N ALA A 32 27.86 -24.66 -20.08
CA ALA A 32 26.62 -24.04 -20.54
C ALA A 32 26.56 -24.17 -22.07
N GLY A 33 25.49 -24.77 -22.56
CA GLY A 33 25.15 -24.80 -23.97
C GLY A 33 25.17 -23.39 -24.60
N THR A 34 25.74 -23.28 -25.79
CA THR A 34 25.90 -22.04 -26.55
C THR A 34 24.53 -21.58 -27.09
N PHE A 35 24.01 -20.47 -26.56
CA PHE A 35 22.85 -19.77 -27.15
C PHE A 35 23.30 -18.94 -28.37
N PRO A 36 22.44 -18.77 -29.40
CA PRO A 36 22.77 -17.92 -30.54
C PRO A 36 22.95 -16.46 -30.09
N ALA A 37 23.92 -15.78 -30.69
CA ALA A 37 24.23 -14.38 -30.36
C ALA A 37 23.10 -13.47 -30.77
N ALA A 38 22.41 -12.86 -29.77
CA ALA A 38 21.43 -11.83 -30.03
C ALA A 38 22.08 -10.62 -30.73
N ASN A 39 21.43 -10.09 -31.76
CA ASN A 39 21.92 -8.91 -32.46
C ASN A 39 21.74 -7.65 -31.57
N SER A 40 22.41 -6.54 -31.91
CA SER A 40 22.39 -5.32 -31.11
C SER A 40 20.98 -4.70 -30.98
N ARG A 41 20.08 -4.97 -31.93
CA ARG A 41 18.68 -4.49 -31.93
C ARG A 41 17.85 -5.29 -30.94
N GLU A 42 17.99 -6.60 -30.89
CA GLU A 42 17.34 -7.48 -29.90
C GLU A 42 17.78 -7.16 -28.48
N ILE A 43 19.08 -6.98 -28.26
CA ILE A 43 19.60 -6.56 -26.95
C ILE A 43 18.99 -5.24 -26.51
N LYS A 44 18.83 -4.25 -27.42
CA LYS A 44 18.19 -2.98 -27.12
C LYS A 44 16.73 -3.17 -26.75
N ALA A 45 15.99 -4.01 -27.48
CA ALA A 45 14.58 -4.31 -27.21
C ALA A 45 14.39 -4.95 -25.83
N ILE A 46 15.15 -6.00 -25.51
CA ILE A 46 15.11 -6.67 -24.20
C ILE A 46 15.42 -5.69 -23.06
N ARG A 47 16.42 -4.83 -23.22
CA ARG A 47 16.74 -3.79 -22.24
C ARG A 47 15.56 -2.85 -21.98
N SER A 48 14.89 -2.45 -23.02
CA SER A 48 13.74 -1.53 -22.88
C SER A 48 12.55 -2.22 -22.20
N GLN A 49 12.32 -3.50 -22.49
CA GLN A 49 11.30 -4.30 -21.79
C GLN A 49 11.61 -4.47 -20.30
N ILE A 50 12.85 -4.80 -19.94
CA ILE A 50 13.25 -4.90 -18.53
C ILE A 50 13.06 -3.57 -17.81
N ARG A 51 13.51 -2.45 -18.41
CA ARG A 51 13.33 -1.12 -17.82
C ARG A 51 11.87 -0.73 -17.68
N ALA A 52 11.05 -1.07 -18.66
CA ALA A 52 9.60 -0.85 -18.59
C ALA A 52 8.98 -1.68 -17.45
N SER A 53 9.32 -2.97 -17.35
CA SER A 53 8.84 -3.84 -16.27
C SER A 53 9.26 -3.33 -14.89
N GLN A 54 10.52 -2.93 -14.71
CA GLN A 54 11.03 -2.36 -13.45
C GLN A 54 10.32 -1.07 -13.04
N PHE A 55 10.00 -0.20 -13.98
CA PHE A 55 9.22 0.99 -13.71
C PHE A 55 7.78 0.66 -13.34
N LEU A 56 7.11 -0.17 -14.15
CA LEU A 56 5.73 -0.54 -13.97
C LEU A 56 5.48 -1.35 -12.69
N SER A 57 6.44 -2.16 -12.24
CA SER A 57 6.32 -2.89 -10.97
C SER A 57 6.23 -1.96 -9.77
N LYS A 58 6.90 -0.80 -9.82
CA LYS A 58 6.83 0.24 -8.77
C LYS A 58 5.58 1.10 -8.89
N ALA A 59 5.17 1.40 -10.14
CA ALA A 59 4.11 2.34 -10.44
C ALA A 59 2.70 1.72 -10.49
N THR A 60 2.57 0.38 -10.51
CA THR A 60 1.30 -0.34 -10.65
C THR A 60 1.19 -1.50 -9.67
N PHE A 61 0.06 -2.20 -9.68
CA PHE A 61 -0.10 -3.48 -8.96
C PHE A 61 0.56 -4.68 -9.69
N GLY A 62 1.32 -4.42 -10.72
CA GLY A 62 2.09 -5.38 -11.51
C GLY A 62 1.95 -5.13 -13.00
N PRO A 63 3.04 -5.27 -13.77
CA PRO A 63 3.01 -5.11 -15.21
C PRO A 63 2.29 -6.28 -15.90
N THR A 64 1.76 -6.03 -17.09
CA THR A 64 1.34 -7.05 -18.06
C THR A 64 2.28 -7.01 -19.25
N GLN A 65 2.31 -8.08 -20.06
CA GLN A 65 3.13 -8.07 -21.29
C GLN A 65 2.79 -6.88 -22.18
N GLU A 66 1.51 -6.59 -22.35
CA GLU A 66 1.01 -5.46 -23.17
C GLU A 66 1.54 -4.11 -22.65
N THR A 67 1.46 -3.87 -21.31
CA THR A 67 1.94 -2.61 -20.73
C THR A 67 3.46 -2.49 -20.79
N ILE A 68 4.20 -3.62 -20.65
CA ILE A 68 5.65 -3.67 -20.83
C ILE A 68 6.01 -3.28 -22.27
N ASP A 69 5.38 -3.90 -23.27
CA ASP A 69 5.72 -3.69 -24.67
C ASP A 69 5.37 -2.26 -25.12
N SER A 70 4.22 -1.73 -24.68
CA SER A 70 3.81 -0.36 -24.93
C SER A 70 4.84 0.64 -24.41
N LEU A 71 5.20 0.54 -23.12
CA LEU A 71 6.18 1.46 -22.51
C LEU A 71 7.59 1.26 -23.08
N ALA A 72 8.01 0.01 -23.35
CA ALA A 72 9.30 -0.29 -23.97
C ALA A 72 9.42 0.31 -25.38
N GLY A 73 8.34 0.27 -26.17
CA GLY A 73 8.24 0.94 -27.46
C GLY A 73 8.50 2.44 -27.35
N ARG A 74 7.83 3.11 -26.42
CA ARG A 74 8.02 4.54 -26.14
C ARG A 74 9.45 4.85 -25.63
N ILE A 75 10.01 4.01 -24.74
CA ILE A 75 11.40 4.14 -24.27
C ILE A 75 12.38 4.11 -25.42
N ASN A 76 12.16 3.24 -26.42
CA ASN A 76 12.99 3.15 -27.63
C ASN A 76 12.91 4.38 -28.53
N GLN A 77 11.76 5.05 -28.57
CA GLN A 77 11.49 6.21 -29.43
C GLN A 77 11.99 7.52 -28.80
N ILE A 78 11.63 7.81 -27.56
CA ILE A 78 11.82 9.12 -26.93
C ILE A 78 12.74 9.09 -25.68
N GLY A 79 13.26 7.93 -25.34
CA GLY A 79 14.13 7.72 -24.17
C GLY A 79 13.36 7.48 -22.87
N TYR A 80 14.04 6.82 -21.92
CA TYR A 80 13.43 6.29 -20.69
C TYR A 80 12.71 7.36 -19.87
N ARG A 81 13.44 8.46 -19.52
CA ARG A 81 12.90 9.46 -18.58
C ARG A 81 11.64 10.11 -19.13
N ARG A 82 11.68 10.52 -20.40
CA ARG A 82 10.55 11.19 -21.05
C ARG A 82 9.36 10.25 -21.23
N ALA A 83 9.62 9.00 -21.64
CA ALA A 83 8.56 8.00 -21.80
C ALA A 83 7.84 7.71 -20.48
N CYS A 84 8.58 7.58 -19.36
CA CYS A 84 7.99 7.34 -18.05
C CYS A 84 7.29 8.59 -17.48
N GLU A 85 7.80 9.80 -17.75
CA GLU A 85 7.18 11.05 -17.33
C GLU A 85 5.84 11.26 -18.03
N GLU A 86 5.78 11.10 -19.35
CA GLU A 86 4.56 11.17 -20.14
C GLU A 86 3.55 10.09 -19.70
N TRP A 87 4.02 8.87 -19.41
CA TRP A 87 3.17 7.79 -18.89
C TRP A 87 2.53 8.15 -17.54
N ILE A 88 3.30 8.78 -16.61
CA ILE A 88 2.74 9.24 -15.33
C ILE A 88 1.64 10.28 -15.55
N ASP A 89 1.87 11.23 -16.45
CA ASP A 89 0.88 12.27 -16.77
C ASP A 89 -0.40 11.67 -17.34
N GLU A 90 -0.28 10.74 -18.26
CA GLU A 90 -1.41 10.01 -18.82
C GLU A 90 -2.19 9.23 -17.76
N GLN A 91 -1.50 8.54 -16.85
CA GLN A 91 -2.13 7.79 -15.76
C GLN A 91 -2.94 8.67 -14.80
N PHE A 92 -2.43 9.84 -14.47
CA PHE A 92 -3.16 10.78 -13.62
C PHE A 92 -4.27 11.53 -14.37
N ALA A 93 -4.21 11.61 -15.69
CA ALA A 93 -5.28 12.17 -16.54
C ALA A 93 -6.45 11.20 -16.76
N LEU A 94 -6.25 9.88 -16.54
CA LEU A 94 -7.34 8.91 -16.64
C LEU A 94 -8.45 9.20 -15.62
N PRO A 95 -9.73 8.92 -15.97
CA PRO A 95 -10.82 8.93 -15.00
C PRO A 95 -10.51 8.02 -13.81
N MET A 96 -10.83 8.49 -12.62
CA MET A 96 -10.64 7.71 -11.40
C MET A 96 -11.62 6.53 -11.35
N THR A 97 -11.11 5.33 -11.12
CA THR A 97 -11.93 4.16 -10.79
C THR A 97 -12.33 4.22 -9.32
N SER A 98 -13.64 4.36 -9.06
CA SER A 98 -14.17 4.50 -7.69
C SER A 98 -14.40 3.14 -7.02
N GLN A 99 -13.91 2.99 -5.79
CA GLN A 99 -14.14 1.83 -4.92
C GLN A 99 -15.62 1.70 -4.55
N GLU A 100 -16.27 2.82 -4.24
CA GLU A 100 -17.69 2.84 -3.93
C GLU A 100 -18.51 2.39 -5.12
N GLN A 101 -18.27 2.94 -6.32
CA GLN A 101 -19.05 2.60 -7.50
C GLN A 101 -18.86 1.12 -7.88
N VAL A 102 -17.63 0.60 -7.84
CA VAL A 102 -17.38 -0.82 -8.12
C VAL A 102 -18.07 -1.72 -7.09
N ALA A 103 -18.05 -1.37 -5.82
CA ALA A 103 -18.76 -2.14 -4.80
C ALA A 103 -20.29 -2.14 -5.04
N ARG A 104 -20.86 -1.00 -5.42
CA ARG A 104 -22.29 -0.89 -5.82
C ARG A 104 -22.61 -1.75 -7.04
N ASP A 105 -21.75 -1.73 -8.06
CA ASP A 105 -21.93 -2.52 -9.27
C ASP A 105 -21.91 -4.03 -8.97
N ILE A 106 -21.02 -4.50 -8.07
CA ILE A 106 -20.95 -5.89 -7.65
C ILE A 106 -22.20 -6.28 -6.84
N ILE A 107 -22.66 -5.41 -5.92
CA ILE A 107 -23.87 -5.64 -5.12
C ILE A 107 -25.09 -5.78 -6.04
N ALA A 108 -25.24 -4.86 -6.99
CA ALA A 108 -26.34 -4.89 -7.96
C ALA A 108 -26.26 -6.13 -8.87
N ALA A 109 -25.05 -6.52 -9.27
CA ALA A 109 -24.81 -7.72 -10.06
C ALA A 109 -25.20 -9.01 -9.30
N ASP A 110 -25.08 -9.03 -7.99
CA ASP A 110 -25.56 -10.12 -7.13
C ASP A 110 -27.09 -10.09 -6.91
N GLY A 111 -27.80 -9.20 -7.61
CA GLY A 111 -29.26 -9.06 -7.51
C GLY A 111 -29.72 -8.46 -6.18
N ARG A 112 -28.89 -7.62 -5.57
CA ARG A 112 -29.17 -6.93 -4.32
C ARG A 112 -29.21 -5.42 -4.56
N GLU A 113 -30.03 -4.73 -3.77
CA GLU A 113 -30.03 -3.27 -3.77
C GLU A 113 -28.91 -2.76 -2.85
N PRO A 114 -27.97 -1.94 -3.37
CA PRO A 114 -26.82 -1.44 -2.60
C PRO A 114 -27.18 -0.74 -1.29
N ASP A 115 -28.32 -0.07 -1.27
CA ASP A 115 -28.76 0.77 -0.15
C ASP A 115 -29.83 0.09 0.73
N THR A 116 -30.01 -1.22 0.65
CA THR A 116 -30.96 -1.98 1.49
C THR A 116 -30.28 -2.71 2.64
N GLN A 117 -31.04 -2.95 3.71
CA GLN A 117 -30.61 -3.69 4.89
C GLN A 117 -30.17 -5.12 4.58
N GLY A 118 -29.17 -5.61 5.31
CA GLY A 118 -28.74 -7.01 5.27
C GLY A 118 -27.82 -7.40 4.11
N VAL A 119 -27.39 -6.45 3.31
CA VAL A 119 -26.27 -6.65 2.40
C VAL A 119 -25.02 -6.75 3.28
N GLY A 120 -24.45 -7.94 3.45
CA GLY A 120 -23.18 -8.17 4.17
C GLY A 120 -22.03 -7.44 3.48
N ALA A 121 -21.99 -6.14 3.67
CA ALA A 121 -21.37 -5.18 2.77
C ALA A 121 -19.84 -5.13 2.89
N SER A 122 -19.25 -5.61 3.98
CA SER A 122 -17.79 -5.67 4.12
C SER A 122 -17.12 -6.46 3.01
N LEU A 123 -17.77 -7.52 2.58
CA LEU A 123 -17.24 -8.39 1.53
C LEU A 123 -17.11 -7.67 0.20
N TYR A 124 -18.11 -6.88 -0.18
CA TYR A 124 -18.16 -6.22 -1.49
C TYR A 124 -17.08 -5.14 -1.64
N ARG A 125 -16.72 -4.41 -0.58
CA ARG A 125 -15.61 -3.46 -0.64
C ARG A 125 -14.25 -4.14 -0.83
N TYR A 126 -14.04 -5.32 -0.24
CA TYR A 126 -12.81 -6.10 -0.49
C TYR A 126 -12.77 -6.61 -1.93
N GLN A 127 -13.90 -7.10 -2.43
CA GLN A 127 -14.03 -7.54 -3.81
C GLN A 127 -13.78 -6.41 -4.80
N ALA A 128 -14.32 -5.22 -4.54
CA ALA A 128 -14.08 -4.03 -5.33
C ALA A 128 -12.60 -3.67 -5.36
N TRP A 129 -11.92 -3.70 -4.22
CA TRP A 129 -10.49 -3.41 -4.17
C TRP A 129 -9.67 -4.39 -5.03
N TRP A 130 -9.95 -5.70 -4.91
CA TRP A 130 -9.26 -6.70 -5.72
C TRP A 130 -9.54 -6.50 -7.21
N HIS A 131 -10.80 -6.29 -7.57
CA HIS A 131 -11.17 -6.04 -8.95
C HIS A 131 -10.43 -4.83 -9.52
N ILE A 132 -10.41 -3.73 -8.80
CA ILE A 132 -9.71 -2.50 -9.20
C ILE A 132 -8.21 -2.72 -9.30
N ALA A 133 -7.58 -3.29 -8.29
CA ALA A 133 -6.15 -3.58 -8.30
C ALA A 133 -5.73 -4.45 -9.50
N LEU A 134 -6.59 -5.37 -9.93
CA LEU A 134 -6.31 -6.29 -11.03
C LEU A 134 -6.64 -5.73 -12.42
N THR A 135 -7.64 -4.86 -12.55
CA THR A 135 -8.23 -4.53 -13.85
C THR A 135 -8.29 -3.05 -14.20
N SER A 136 -8.22 -2.13 -13.22
CA SER A 136 -8.39 -0.70 -13.52
C SER A 136 -7.29 -0.17 -14.45
N GLU A 137 -7.63 0.81 -15.25
CA GLU A 137 -6.70 1.47 -16.18
C GLU A 137 -5.85 2.52 -15.47
N ASP A 138 -6.38 3.18 -14.44
CA ASP A 138 -5.71 4.20 -13.61
C ASP A 138 -4.79 3.60 -12.54
N GLN A 139 -3.97 2.64 -12.94
CA GLN A 139 -3.13 1.81 -12.05
C GLN A 139 -2.22 2.62 -11.13
N LEU A 140 -1.60 3.69 -11.62
CA LEU A 140 -0.74 4.53 -10.81
C LEU A 140 -1.53 5.21 -9.69
N ARG A 141 -2.70 5.75 -10.00
CA ARG A 141 -3.59 6.39 -9.02
C ARG A 141 -3.97 5.41 -7.91
N GLN A 142 -4.37 4.21 -8.28
CA GLN A 142 -4.77 3.16 -7.33
C GLN A 142 -3.56 2.66 -6.50
N LYS A 143 -2.39 2.57 -7.10
CA LYS A 143 -1.15 2.21 -6.40
C LYS A 143 -0.73 3.27 -5.37
N VAL A 144 -0.85 4.54 -5.71
CA VAL A 144 -0.59 5.65 -4.78
C VAL A 144 -1.63 5.68 -3.68
N ALA A 145 -2.92 5.45 -3.98
CA ALA A 145 -3.97 5.30 -2.97
C ALA A 145 -3.66 4.17 -1.98
N TRP A 146 -3.15 3.03 -2.45
CA TRP A 146 -2.67 1.95 -1.58
C TRP A 146 -1.52 2.42 -0.67
N ALA A 147 -0.55 3.16 -1.20
CA ALA A 147 0.54 3.70 -0.39
C ALA A 147 0.03 4.72 0.66
N LEU A 148 -0.92 5.58 0.29
CA LEU A 148 -1.55 6.53 1.20
C LEU A 148 -2.39 5.83 2.28
N SER A 149 -3.11 4.75 1.96
CA SER A 149 -3.89 3.98 2.94
C SER A 149 -3.03 3.31 4.02
N GLN A 150 -1.74 3.16 3.76
CA GLN A 150 -0.77 2.66 4.72
C GLN A 150 -0.11 3.76 5.57
N ILE A 151 -0.40 5.03 5.28
CA ILE A 151 0.00 6.20 6.04
C ILE A 151 -1.20 6.73 6.82
N PHE A 152 -2.30 7.01 6.14
CA PHE A 152 -3.58 7.46 6.69
C PHE A 152 -4.44 6.23 7.00
N VAL A 153 -4.09 5.53 8.07
CA VAL A 153 -4.65 4.21 8.38
C VAL A 153 -6.03 4.34 9.00
N ILE A 154 -6.99 3.64 8.44
CA ILE A 154 -8.22 3.20 9.11
C ILE A 154 -8.34 1.69 8.97
N SER A 155 -9.02 1.04 9.91
CA SER A 155 -9.16 -0.42 9.89
C SER A 155 -10.54 -0.85 10.36
N ASP A 156 -11.07 -1.90 9.72
CA ASP A 156 -12.26 -2.60 10.19
C ASP A 156 -11.92 -3.80 11.09
N SER A 157 -10.63 -4.04 11.38
CA SER A 157 -10.22 -5.02 12.38
C SER A 157 -10.45 -4.48 13.79
N GLY A 158 -11.68 -4.54 14.24
CA GLY A 158 -12.09 -4.07 15.57
C GLY A 158 -13.56 -3.70 15.64
N ALA A 159 -14.03 -3.36 16.84
CA ALA A 159 -15.45 -3.10 17.10
C ALA A 159 -16.01 -1.84 16.39
N ALA A 160 -15.13 -0.92 15.94
CA ALA A 160 -15.57 0.39 15.44
C ALA A 160 -16.34 0.31 14.11
N PHE A 161 -16.00 -0.66 13.24
CA PHE A 161 -16.58 -0.82 11.90
C PHE A 161 -17.05 -2.24 11.62
N ASN A 162 -17.32 -3.03 12.66
CA ASN A 162 -17.77 -4.39 12.49
C ASN A 162 -19.20 -4.36 11.91
N ASN A 163 -19.40 -4.92 10.71
CA ASN A 163 -20.69 -4.93 10.02
C ASN A 163 -21.77 -5.72 10.75
N ASP A 164 -21.36 -6.56 11.69
CA ASP A 164 -22.28 -7.28 12.56
C ASP A 164 -22.72 -6.41 13.75
N ASP A 165 -22.05 -5.28 13.97
CA ASP A 165 -22.53 -4.27 14.90
C ASP A 165 -23.71 -3.53 14.25
N LYS A 166 -24.82 -4.21 14.22
CA LYS A 166 -26.16 -3.67 13.99
C LYS A 166 -26.43 -2.68 15.13
N ARG A 167 -25.74 -1.54 15.15
CA ARG A 167 -26.06 -0.47 16.05
C ARG A 167 -27.43 0.03 15.65
N ALA A 168 -28.42 -0.57 16.23
CA ALA A 168 -29.77 -0.05 16.22
C ALA A 168 -29.69 1.41 16.66
N ILE A 169 -29.86 2.31 15.74
CA ILE A 169 -30.21 3.69 16.07
C ILE A 169 -31.53 3.58 16.78
N GLY A 170 -31.71 4.32 17.88
CA GLY A 170 -32.77 4.15 18.88
C GLY A 170 -34.21 3.93 18.43
N ASN A 171 -34.49 3.79 17.13
CA ASN A 171 -35.80 3.52 16.55
C ASN A 171 -35.83 2.24 15.71
N GLY A 172 -34.76 1.40 15.74
CA GLY A 172 -34.68 0.18 14.89
C GLY A 172 -34.41 0.46 13.42
N GLU A 173 -34.14 1.69 13.04
CA GLU A 173 -33.68 2.05 11.69
C GLU A 173 -32.18 1.91 11.61
N PHE A 174 -31.69 1.12 10.66
CA PHE A 174 -30.27 0.97 10.34
C PHE A 174 -29.88 2.03 9.33
N THR A 175 -28.77 2.73 9.57
CA THR A 175 -28.20 3.56 8.53
C THR A 175 -27.45 2.69 7.52
N ILE A 176 -27.84 2.83 6.30
CA ILE A 176 -27.41 2.09 5.12
C ILE A 176 -25.94 2.39 4.76
N THR A 177 -25.33 3.38 5.40
CA THR A 177 -24.09 4.02 4.95
C THR A 177 -22.81 3.50 5.60
N ASP A 178 -22.89 2.59 6.57
CA ASP A 178 -21.71 2.13 7.30
C ASP A 178 -20.67 1.43 6.41
N TRP A 179 -21.11 0.69 5.40
CA TRP A 179 -20.20 0.04 4.46
C TRP A 179 -19.56 1.01 3.46
N LEU A 180 -20.22 2.12 3.14
CA LEU A 180 -19.72 3.13 2.21
C LEU A 180 -18.49 3.85 2.76
N GLY A 181 -18.44 4.10 4.04
CA GLY A 181 -17.40 4.92 4.64
C GLY A 181 -15.99 4.44 4.36
N MET A 182 -15.76 3.12 4.34
CA MET A 182 -14.43 2.58 4.00
C MET A 182 -14.12 2.75 2.50
N SER A 183 -15.11 2.58 1.64
CA SER A 183 -14.96 2.76 0.19
C SER A 183 -14.74 4.23 -0.17
N THR A 184 -15.53 5.15 0.40
CA THR A 184 -15.39 6.60 0.19
C THR A 184 -14.08 7.14 0.74
N PHE A 185 -13.57 6.58 1.85
CA PHE A 185 -12.24 6.90 2.36
C PHE A 185 -11.14 6.54 1.36
N TYR A 186 -11.25 5.36 0.75
CA TYR A 186 -10.28 4.95 -0.25
C TYR A 186 -10.38 5.79 -1.54
N ASP A 187 -11.60 6.13 -1.96
CA ASP A 187 -11.83 7.05 -3.08
C ASP A 187 -11.25 8.45 -2.82
N MET A 188 -11.34 8.93 -1.57
CA MET A 188 -10.69 10.17 -1.15
C MET A 188 -9.17 10.07 -1.31
N LEU A 189 -8.53 8.98 -0.86
CA LEU A 189 -7.10 8.75 -1.06
C LEU A 189 -6.73 8.67 -2.55
N ALA A 190 -7.56 8.04 -3.38
CA ALA A 190 -7.36 7.95 -4.82
C ALA A 190 -7.46 9.32 -5.51
N ARG A 191 -8.40 10.18 -5.11
CA ARG A 191 -8.47 11.57 -5.59
C ARG A 191 -7.19 12.33 -5.30
N HIS A 192 -6.67 12.20 -4.08
CA HIS A 192 -5.47 12.90 -3.63
C HIS A 192 -4.15 12.24 -4.05
N ALA A 193 -4.20 11.13 -4.79
CA ALA A 193 -2.99 10.52 -5.36
C ALA A 193 -2.18 11.47 -6.25
N SER A 194 -2.84 12.45 -6.87
CA SER A 194 -2.24 13.54 -7.65
C SER A 194 -2.73 14.92 -7.22
N GLY A 195 -3.39 15.05 -6.07
CA GLY A 195 -3.92 16.30 -5.52
C GLY A 195 -2.89 17.07 -4.69
N ASN A 196 -3.38 17.74 -3.63
CA ASN A 196 -2.54 18.48 -2.70
C ASN A 196 -2.56 17.82 -1.31
N TYR A 197 -1.40 17.71 -0.69
CA TYR A 197 -1.25 17.10 0.64
C TYR A 197 -2.06 17.83 1.74
N ARG A 198 -2.12 19.16 1.69
CA ARG A 198 -2.89 19.94 2.68
C ARG A 198 -4.40 19.65 2.55
N GLU A 199 -4.89 19.54 1.33
CA GLU A 199 -6.27 19.15 1.06
C GLU A 199 -6.54 17.71 1.49
N LEU A 200 -5.60 16.79 1.21
CA LEU A 200 -5.68 15.42 1.72
C LEU A 200 -5.79 15.38 3.24
N LEU A 201 -4.97 16.17 3.96
CA LEU A 201 -5.00 16.22 5.42
C LEU A 201 -6.35 16.74 5.95
N SER A 202 -6.96 17.71 5.26
CA SER A 202 -8.30 18.20 5.56
C SER A 202 -9.35 17.11 5.34
N ASP A 203 -9.38 16.50 4.14
CA ASP A 203 -10.37 15.46 3.81
C ASP A 203 -10.27 14.26 4.76
N VAL A 204 -9.05 13.87 5.16
CA VAL A 204 -8.83 12.82 6.19
C VAL A 204 -9.42 13.24 7.54
N THR A 205 -9.23 14.50 7.97
CA THR A 205 -9.74 15.02 9.24
C THR A 205 -11.27 15.03 9.28
N TRP A 206 -11.88 15.45 8.18
CA TRP A 206 -13.35 15.52 8.09
C TRP A 206 -14.02 14.19 7.74
N HIS A 207 -13.25 13.15 7.43
CA HIS A 207 -13.83 11.86 7.04
C HIS A 207 -14.42 11.13 8.27
N PRO A 208 -15.70 10.70 8.24
CA PRO A 208 -16.37 10.13 9.42
C PRO A 208 -15.70 8.83 9.90
N ASN A 209 -15.19 8.00 9.01
CA ASN A 209 -14.49 6.78 9.41
C ASN A 209 -13.18 7.08 10.17
N MET A 210 -12.45 8.12 9.78
CA MET A 210 -11.29 8.58 10.55
C MET A 210 -11.73 9.13 11.90
N GLY A 211 -12.79 9.93 11.92
CA GLY A 211 -13.36 10.46 13.16
C GLY A 211 -13.75 9.38 14.17
N VAL A 212 -14.37 8.29 13.70
CA VAL A 212 -14.73 7.14 14.55
C VAL A 212 -13.48 6.34 14.95
N TYR A 213 -12.57 6.09 14.01
CA TYR A 213 -11.40 5.25 14.25
C TYR A 213 -10.45 5.85 15.29
N LEU A 214 -10.26 7.17 15.26
CA LEU A 214 -9.34 7.88 16.16
C LEU A 214 -10.06 8.84 17.15
N SER A 215 -11.34 8.61 17.42
CA SER A 215 -12.11 9.28 18.47
C SER A 215 -12.32 10.79 18.29
N ALA A 216 -12.09 11.37 17.11
CA ALA A 216 -12.46 12.77 16.84
C ALA A 216 -13.98 12.94 16.76
N TRP A 217 -14.70 11.94 16.24
CA TRP A 217 -16.14 11.93 16.20
C TRP A 217 -16.73 11.90 17.60
N ARG A 218 -17.60 12.87 17.89
CA ARG A 218 -18.21 13.10 19.21
C ARG A 218 -17.21 13.46 20.31
N ASN A 219 -16.00 13.88 19.96
CA ASN A 219 -15.09 14.50 20.91
C ASN A 219 -15.68 15.85 21.38
N ARG A 220 -15.66 16.09 22.68
CA ARG A 220 -16.37 17.22 23.33
C ARG A 220 -15.38 18.10 24.05
N LYS A 221 -15.68 19.40 24.07
CA LYS A 221 -14.96 20.37 24.88
C LYS A 221 -14.89 20.00 26.36
N SER A 222 -13.96 20.58 27.08
CA SER A 222 -13.80 20.41 28.51
C SER A 222 -15.10 20.74 29.29
N ASN A 223 -15.32 19.98 30.34
CA ASN A 223 -16.27 20.27 31.41
C ASN A 223 -15.61 19.90 32.74
N ILE A 224 -14.81 20.81 33.28
CA ILE A 224 -13.98 20.60 34.47
C ILE A 224 -14.78 20.12 35.68
N PRO A 225 -15.94 20.76 36.02
CA PRO A 225 -16.77 20.27 37.12
C PRO A 225 -17.28 18.83 36.97
N ALA A 226 -17.39 18.35 35.72
CA ALA A 226 -17.79 16.98 35.42
C ALA A 226 -16.60 16.04 35.18
N GLY A 227 -15.37 16.49 35.35
CA GLY A 227 -14.15 15.71 35.11
C GLY A 227 -13.96 15.28 33.65
N ARG A 228 -14.50 16.05 32.68
CA ARG A 228 -14.38 15.72 31.24
C ARG A 228 -13.38 16.62 30.58
N TYR A 229 -12.49 15.99 29.80
CA TYR A 229 -11.47 16.62 28.96
C TYR A 229 -11.62 16.16 27.51
N PRO A 230 -11.13 16.94 26.52
CA PRO A 230 -11.06 16.50 25.13
C PRO A 230 -10.26 15.19 24.97
N ASP A 231 -10.70 14.33 24.06
CA ASP A 231 -9.93 13.13 23.69
C ASP A 231 -8.70 13.54 22.86
N GLU A 232 -7.52 13.07 23.26
CA GLU A 232 -6.23 13.42 22.66
C GLU A 232 -5.84 12.52 21.49
N ASN A 233 -6.57 11.42 21.23
CA ASN A 233 -6.12 10.38 20.33
C ASN A 233 -5.89 10.91 18.91
N TYR A 234 -6.89 11.55 18.31
CA TYR A 234 -6.73 12.12 16.97
C TYR A 234 -5.65 13.19 16.90
N ALA A 235 -5.57 14.07 17.92
CA ALA A 235 -4.54 15.10 18.01
C ALA A 235 -3.11 14.51 18.02
N ARG A 236 -2.93 13.42 18.72
CA ARG A 236 -1.67 12.69 18.77
C ARG A 236 -1.33 12.07 17.41
N GLU A 237 -2.29 11.36 16.81
CA GLU A 237 -2.03 10.60 15.59
C GLU A 237 -1.86 11.49 14.35
N ILE A 238 -2.58 12.61 14.25
CA ILE A 238 -2.36 13.54 13.13
C ILE A 238 -0.95 14.14 13.16
N MET A 239 -0.40 14.41 14.34
CA MET A 239 0.98 14.87 14.46
C MET A 239 1.98 13.73 14.24
N GLN A 240 1.79 12.60 14.92
CA GLN A 240 2.75 11.50 14.96
C GLN A 240 2.83 10.72 13.65
N LEU A 241 1.67 10.36 13.06
CA LEU A 241 1.61 9.43 11.93
C LEU A 241 1.30 10.10 10.60
N PHE A 242 0.52 11.18 10.61
CA PHE A 242 -0.03 11.74 9.39
C PHE A 242 0.72 12.99 8.89
N SER A 243 1.56 13.63 9.73
CA SER A 243 2.19 14.90 9.35
C SER A 243 3.64 15.07 9.74
N ILE A 244 3.99 15.26 11.01
CA ILE A 244 5.32 15.70 11.42
C ILE A 244 6.18 14.58 12.04
N GLY A 245 5.60 13.48 12.50
CA GLY A 245 6.33 12.40 13.18
C GLY A 245 6.78 12.79 14.59
N LEU A 246 7.44 11.84 15.29
CA LEU A 246 7.86 12.02 16.69
C LEU A 246 9.08 12.94 16.84
N TYR A 247 9.99 12.94 15.88
CA TYR A 247 11.30 13.59 16.00
C TYR A 247 11.57 14.50 14.82
N GLN A 248 12.23 15.62 15.10
CA GLN A 248 12.63 16.59 14.08
C GLN A 248 13.63 15.98 13.09
N MET A 249 13.43 16.28 11.81
CA MET A 249 14.25 15.80 10.70
C MET A 249 14.90 16.96 9.93
N HIS A 250 16.06 16.70 9.38
CA HIS A 250 16.61 17.49 8.27
C HIS A 250 15.89 17.13 6.97
N GLN A 251 15.91 18.03 5.99
CA GLN A 251 15.29 17.79 4.68
C GLN A 251 15.91 16.59 3.89
N ASP A 252 17.00 16.04 4.39
CA ASP A 252 17.64 14.83 3.86
C ASP A 252 17.29 13.55 4.63
N GLY A 253 16.30 13.62 5.52
CA GLY A 253 15.79 12.47 6.27
C GLY A 253 16.56 12.13 7.54
N ARG A 254 17.68 12.81 7.87
CA ARG A 254 18.39 12.59 9.14
C ARG A 254 17.62 13.19 10.30
N LEU A 255 17.58 12.48 11.41
CA LEU A 255 17.02 12.98 12.66
C LEU A 255 17.91 14.10 13.25
N LYS A 256 17.30 15.16 13.77
CA LYS A 256 18.00 16.24 14.45
C LYS A 256 18.29 15.82 15.90
N ARG A 257 19.44 16.28 16.41
CA ARG A 257 19.87 16.05 17.77
C ARG A 257 20.24 17.35 18.46
N ASN A 258 19.99 17.43 19.77
CA ASN A 258 20.42 18.53 20.62
C ASN A 258 21.94 18.45 20.91
N ALA A 259 22.45 19.41 21.70
CA ALA A 259 23.85 19.45 22.08
C ALA A 259 24.32 18.23 22.89
N LEU A 260 23.40 17.51 23.54
CA LEU A 260 23.68 16.29 24.31
C LEU A 260 23.61 15.02 23.44
N GLY A 261 23.28 15.15 22.15
CA GLY A 261 23.13 14.03 21.22
C GLY A 261 21.76 13.34 21.28
N GLU A 262 20.80 13.88 22.02
CA GLU A 262 19.45 13.33 22.14
C GLU A 262 18.58 13.78 20.96
N LEU A 263 17.61 12.96 20.59
CA LEU A 263 16.65 13.29 19.53
C LEU A 263 15.74 14.44 19.99
N ILE A 264 15.51 15.39 19.09
CA ILE A 264 14.63 16.55 19.37
C ILE A 264 13.20 16.16 19.00
N PRO A 265 12.24 16.14 19.97
CA PRO A 265 10.84 15.88 19.67
C PRO A 265 10.25 16.99 18.80
N THR A 266 9.21 16.66 18.02
CA THR A 266 8.49 17.62 17.17
C THR A 266 7.42 18.38 17.95
N TYR A 267 6.86 17.78 18.97
CA TYR A 267 5.80 18.32 19.83
C TYR A 267 5.96 17.78 21.26
N ASP A 268 5.26 18.35 22.18
CA ASP A 268 5.15 17.95 23.59
C ASP A 268 3.70 17.66 23.99
N ASN A 269 3.46 17.37 25.27
CA ASN A 269 2.14 17.07 25.78
C ASN A 269 1.19 18.28 25.74
N GLU A 270 1.71 19.48 25.91
CA GLU A 270 0.88 20.70 25.83
C GLU A 270 0.38 20.92 24.38
N GLY A 271 1.25 20.72 23.39
CA GLY A 271 0.86 20.75 21.97
C GLY A 271 -0.23 19.73 21.65
N ILE A 272 -0.21 18.52 22.26
CA ILE A 272 -1.28 17.53 22.09
C ILE A 272 -2.60 18.03 22.68
N LYS A 273 -2.58 18.57 23.89
CA LYS A 273 -3.79 19.08 24.55
C LYS A 273 -4.39 20.27 23.80
N GLU A 274 -3.55 21.21 23.37
CA GLU A 274 -4.00 22.35 22.57
C GLU A 274 -4.68 21.91 21.28
N LEU A 275 -4.07 20.94 20.57
CA LEU A 275 -4.65 20.41 19.35
C LEU A 275 -5.91 19.56 19.62
N ALA A 276 -5.98 18.84 20.74
CA ALA A 276 -7.18 18.10 21.14
C ALA A 276 -8.38 19.02 21.38
N ARG A 277 -8.17 20.24 21.88
CA ARG A 277 -9.19 21.27 22.02
C ARG A 277 -9.76 21.70 20.66
N VAL A 278 -8.89 21.84 19.64
CA VAL A 278 -9.31 22.14 18.27
C VAL A 278 -10.18 21.02 17.70
N PHE A 279 -9.84 19.77 17.99
CA PHE A 279 -10.58 18.62 17.46
C PHE A 279 -11.77 18.19 18.32
N THR A 280 -12.54 19.17 18.81
CA THR A 280 -13.80 18.96 19.53
C THR A 280 -14.98 19.43 18.68
N GLY A 281 -16.19 18.91 18.93
CA GLY A 281 -17.41 19.31 18.27
C GLY A 281 -17.70 18.62 16.93
N PHE A 282 -16.94 17.62 16.53
CA PHE A 282 -17.19 16.84 15.31
C PHE A 282 -18.41 15.92 15.46
N ARG A 283 -19.31 15.98 14.50
CA ARG A 283 -20.45 15.05 14.36
C ARG A 283 -20.60 14.59 12.93
N THR A 284 -21.29 13.48 12.71
CA THR A 284 -21.68 13.06 11.35
C THR A 284 -22.60 14.07 10.70
N HIS A 285 -22.56 14.15 9.37
CA HIS A 285 -23.40 15.06 8.60
C HIS A 285 -24.89 14.76 8.82
N HIS A 286 -25.68 15.81 9.06
CA HIS A 286 -27.13 15.71 9.20
C HIS A 286 -27.82 16.99 8.74
N ASN A 287 -28.82 16.86 7.89
CA ASN A 287 -29.50 18.01 7.29
C ASN A 287 -30.51 18.69 8.20
N THR A 288 -31.09 17.99 9.18
CA THR A 288 -32.25 18.46 9.93
C THR A 288 -32.15 18.36 11.45
N SER A 289 -31.19 17.61 12.00
CA SER A 289 -31.09 17.41 13.44
C SER A 289 -30.25 18.48 14.13
N SER A 290 -30.75 19.00 15.23
CA SER A 290 -30.02 19.85 16.16
C SER A 290 -29.20 19.07 17.20
N SER A 291 -29.29 17.74 17.25
CA SER A 291 -28.62 16.94 18.26
C SER A 291 -27.17 16.59 17.85
N PHE A 292 -26.26 16.67 18.82
CA PHE A 292 -24.85 16.23 18.65
C PHE A 292 -24.74 14.70 18.50
N PHE A 293 -25.66 13.95 19.05
CA PHE A 293 -25.63 12.51 19.15
C PHE A 293 -26.46 11.77 18.10
N THR A 294 -26.95 12.47 17.08
CA THR A 294 -27.78 11.84 16.05
C THR A 294 -26.93 11.05 15.04
N ASN A 295 -27.59 10.14 14.46
CA ASN A 295 -27.36 9.20 13.36
C ASN A 295 -26.00 9.17 12.71
N TYR A 296 -25.59 7.95 12.39
CA TYR A 296 -24.38 7.63 11.63
C TYR A 296 -24.58 7.91 10.14
N ASN A 297 -23.86 8.87 9.57
CA ASN A 297 -23.75 9.08 8.13
C ASN A 297 -22.27 9.00 7.75
N PHE A 298 -21.86 7.88 7.20
CA PHE A 298 -20.48 7.64 6.78
C PHE A 298 -20.24 7.96 5.29
N GLY A 299 -21.27 8.32 4.55
CA GLY A 299 -21.19 8.70 3.14
C GLY A 299 -20.87 10.17 2.87
N SER A 300 -20.83 11.02 3.91
CA SER A 300 -20.58 12.46 3.79
C SER A 300 -19.57 12.91 4.84
N PRO A 301 -18.76 13.95 4.56
CA PRO A 301 -17.86 14.53 5.55
C PRO A 301 -18.57 14.92 6.85
N MET A 302 -17.88 14.82 7.97
CA MET A 302 -18.37 15.32 9.26
C MET A 302 -18.64 16.82 9.20
N GLN A 303 -19.39 17.32 10.14
CA GLN A 303 -19.67 18.74 10.30
C GLN A 303 -19.45 19.17 11.75
N MET A 304 -19.20 20.45 11.96
CA MET A 304 -19.03 21.01 13.30
C MET A 304 -20.36 21.21 14.01
N TYR A 305 -20.30 21.06 15.33
CA TYR A 305 -21.34 21.41 16.27
C TYR A 305 -20.75 22.35 17.32
N ALA A 306 -20.89 23.65 17.10
CA ALA A 306 -20.23 24.71 17.86
C ALA A 306 -20.46 24.63 19.37
N GLN A 307 -21.63 24.11 19.81
CA GLN A 307 -21.94 23.99 21.24
C GLN A 307 -21.04 23.00 21.99
N GLU A 308 -20.44 22.03 21.27
CA GLU A 308 -19.51 21.06 21.86
C GLU A 308 -18.06 21.30 21.42
N HIS A 309 -17.80 22.31 20.58
CA HIS A 309 -16.46 22.76 20.26
C HIS A 309 -15.89 23.64 21.38
N ASP A 310 -14.58 23.52 21.63
CA ASP A 310 -13.91 24.31 22.66
C ASP A 310 -13.84 25.79 22.27
N ASN A 311 -14.51 26.60 23.06
CA ASN A 311 -14.64 28.05 22.86
C ASN A 311 -13.64 28.87 23.69
N ASN A 312 -12.58 28.23 24.18
CA ASN A 312 -11.54 28.86 25.00
C ASN A 312 -11.94 29.29 26.43
N LEU A 313 -13.17 29.00 26.87
CA LEU A 313 -13.69 29.52 28.15
C LEU A 313 -13.60 28.53 29.31
N ASN A 314 -13.41 27.23 29.08
CA ASN A 314 -13.49 26.20 30.12
C ASN A 314 -12.36 25.18 29.98
N TYR A 315 -11.15 25.64 29.74
CA TYR A 315 -10.05 24.79 29.28
C TYR A 315 -9.28 24.12 30.39
N ALA A 316 -8.85 24.87 31.39
CA ALA A 316 -7.94 24.38 32.41
C ALA A 316 -8.60 24.33 33.79
N GLU A 317 -8.16 23.35 34.59
CA GLU A 317 -8.50 23.26 35.99
C GLU A 317 -7.67 24.27 36.81
N ASP A 318 -8.29 24.96 37.75
CA ASP A 318 -7.60 25.84 38.69
C ASP A 318 -6.67 24.98 39.60
N PRO A 319 -5.36 25.17 39.56
CA PRO A 319 -4.45 24.37 40.36
C PRO A 319 -4.64 24.54 41.88
N ASN A 320 -5.32 25.60 42.30
CA ASN A 320 -5.59 25.87 43.70
C ASN A 320 -6.98 25.40 44.15
N ASN A 321 -7.87 25.12 43.19
CA ASN A 321 -9.26 24.74 43.44
C ASN A 321 -9.68 23.59 42.52
N PRO A 322 -9.33 22.33 42.80
CA PRO A 322 -9.70 21.17 41.99
C PRO A 322 -11.19 21.11 41.70
N GLY A 323 -11.54 20.84 40.45
CA GLY A 323 -12.93 20.83 39.96
C GLY A 323 -13.47 22.20 39.56
N GLN A 324 -12.70 23.29 39.66
CA GLN A 324 -13.05 24.61 39.16
C GLN A 324 -12.23 24.98 37.92
N VAL A 325 -12.79 25.88 37.10
CA VAL A 325 -12.09 26.43 35.93
C VAL A 325 -11.07 27.46 36.36
N ASP A 326 -9.86 27.40 35.81
CA ASP A 326 -8.85 28.43 36.00
C ASP A 326 -9.20 29.69 35.18
N PRO A 327 -9.57 30.81 35.84
CA PRO A 327 -9.93 32.04 35.12
C PRO A 327 -8.70 32.71 34.44
N SER A 328 -7.49 32.33 34.81
CA SER A 328 -6.24 32.86 34.24
C SER A 328 -5.69 32.01 33.08
N ALA A 329 -6.32 30.87 32.77
CA ALA A 329 -5.90 30.01 31.69
C ALA A 329 -5.93 30.73 30.33
N PRO A 330 -5.02 30.37 29.40
CA PRO A 330 -5.00 30.96 28.07
C PRO A 330 -6.34 30.83 27.36
N GLN A 331 -6.85 31.93 26.83
CA GLN A 331 -8.14 31.96 26.12
C GLN A 331 -8.00 31.65 24.63
N SER A 332 -6.80 31.50 24.10
CA SER A 332 -6.53 31.16 22.71
C SER A 332 -5.66 29.92 22.64
N LYS A 333 -5.85 29.13 21.59
CA LYS A 333 -5.06 27.94 21.32
C LYS A 333 -3.77 28.31 20.60
N THR A 334 -2.65 27.69 20.99
CA THR A 334 -1.34 27.94 20.38
C THR A 334 -0.71 26.64 19.90
N LEU A 335 -0.44 26.53 18.60
CA LEU A 335 0.16 25.37 17.96
C LEU A 335 1.50 25.73 17.35
N PHE A 336 2.58 25.08 17.77
CA PHE A 336 3.94 25.31 17.25
C PHE A 336 4.37 26.78 17.29
N GLY A 337 3.96 27.52 18.31
CA GLY A 337 4.24 28.95 18.47
C GLY A 337 3.32 29.88 17.66
N VAL A 338 2.35 29.37 16.96
CA VAL A 338 1.32 30.14 16.25
C VAL A 338 0.04 30.14 17.07
N THR A 339 -0.43 31.32 17.47
CA THR A 339 -1.70 31.48 18.15
C THR A 339 -2.82 31.54 17.11
N LEU A 340 -3.82 30.65 17.25
CA LEU A 340 -4.97 30.61 16.37
C LEU A 340 -5.87 31.84 16.51
N SER A 341 -6.63 32.12 15.48
CA SER A 341 -7.55 33.25 15.41
C SER A 341 -8.59 33.21 16.55
N PRO A 342 -8.93 34.37 17.13
CA PRO A 342 -9.93 34.43 18.20
C PRO A 342 -11.30 33.93 17.73
N LEU A 343 -11.97 33.15 18.57
CA LEU A 343 -13.30 32.65 18.28
C LEU A 343 -14.38 33.69 18.67
N PRO A 344 -15.44 33.84 17.88
CA PRO A 344 -16.53 34.77 18.17
C PRO A 344 -17.39 34.30 19.35
N THR A 345 -18.10 35.26 19.98
CA THR A 345 -19.10 34.96 21.00
C THR A 345 -20.44 35.58 20.57
N PRO A 346 -21.48 34.79 20.28
CA PRO A 346 -21.53 33.32 20.37
C PRO A 346 -20.71 32.61 19.27
N LEU A 347 -20.21 31.42 19.57
CA LEU A 347 -19.47 30.59 18.61
C LEU A 347 -20.44 30.01 17.57
N THR A 348 -20.04 30.07 16.29
CA THR A 348 -20.81 29.50 15.19
C THR A 348 -20.11 28.25 14.64
N ASN A 349 -20.85 27.41 13.91
CA ASN A 349 -20.26 26.21 13.24
C ASN A 349 -19.19 26.60 12.21
N GLU A 350 -19.40 27.69 11.49
CA GLU A 350 -18.48 28.20 10.48
C GLU A 350 -17.16 28.66 11.12
N ALA A 351 -17.22 29.37 12.24
CA ALA A 351 -16.02 29.80 12.96
C ALA A 351 -15.25 28.61 13.55
N ALA A 352 -15.95 27.62 14.10
CA ALA A 352 -15.33 26.40 14.60
C ALA A 352 -14.70 25.57 13.47
N THR A 353 -15.34 25.53 12.30
CA THR A 353 -14.75 24.90 11.10
C THR A 353 -13.50 25.65 10.65
N ALA A 354 -13.53 26.97 10.61
CA ALA A 354 -12.40 27.79 10.22
C ALA A 354 -11.19 27.62 11.16
N GLU A 355 -11.41 27.46 12.48
CA GLU A 355 -10.33 27.18 13.43
C GLU A 355 -9.66 25.82 13.15
N VAL A 356 -10.45 24.78 12.84
CA VAL A 356 -9.90 23.48 12.45
C VAL A 356 -9.04 23.61 11.18
N GLU A 357 -9.52 24.31 10.17
CA GLU A 357 -8.76 24.52 8.92
C GLU A 357 -7.49 25.35 9.17
N GLU A 358 -7.53 26.38 10.00
CA GLU A 358 -6.36 27.15 10.39
C GLU A 358 -5.32 26.27 11.11
N ALA A 359 -5.74 25.41 12.01
CA ALA A 359 -4.86 24.47 12.69
C ALA A 359 -4.20 23.47 11.71
N LEU A 360 -4.96 22.99 10.71
CA LEU A 360 -4.42 22.14 9.65
C LEU A 360 -3.41 22.88 8.77
N ASP A 361 -3.60 24.19 8.51
CA ASP A 361 -2.64 25.02 7.81
C ASP A 361 -1.33 25.14 8.61
N VAL A 362 -1.43 25.37 9.92
CA VAL A 362 -0.27 25.44 10.82
C VAL A 362 0.48 24.11 10.81
N ILE A 363 -0.20 22.96 10.90
CA ILE A 363 0.42 21.63 10.84
C ILE A 363 1.08 21.39 9.48
N ALA A 364 0.38 21.61 8.37
CA ALA A 364 0.87 21.34 7.03
C ALA A 364 2.06 22.24 6.65
N SER A 365 2.18 23.42 7.26
CA SER A 365 3.28 24.37 7.05
C SER A 365 4.59 23.93 7.74
N GLN A 366 4.54 23.03 8.73
CA GLN A 366 5.72 22.64 9.50
C GLN A 366 6.83 22.07 8.62
N ASP A 367 8.08 22.45 8.92
CA ASP A 367 9.27 22.04 8.17
C ASP A 367 9.54 20.52 8.22
N ASN A 368 8.94 19.82 9.18
CA ASN A 368 9.11 18.39 9.34
C ASN A 368 8.18 17.56 8.44
N VAL A 369 7.09 18.14 7.94
CA VAL A 369 6.12 17.45 7.07
C VAL A 369 6.76 16.91 5.79
N PRO A 370 7.52 17.71 4.99
CA PRO A 370 8.10 17.20 3.76
C PRO A 370 9.04 16.00 3.95
N PRO A 371 10.04 16.00 4.86
CA PRO A 371 10.93 14.86 5.02
C PRO A 371 10.21 13.64 5.60
N PHE A 372 9.24 13.82 6.50
CA PHE A 372 8.51 12.73 7.10
C PHE A 372 7.61 12.02 6.06
N ILE A 373 6.74 12.75 5.39
CA ILE A 373 5.80 12.19 4.40
C ILE A 373 6.53 11.64 3.17
N CYS A 374 7.53 12.36 2.66
CA CYS A 374 8.30 11.87 1.51
C CYS A 374 9.03 10.57 1.82
N ARG A 375 9.60 10.40 3.03
CA ARG A 375 10.22 9.15 3.45
C ARG A 375 9.23 7.99 3.42
N LEU A 376 8.03 8.19 4.00
CA LEU A 376 6.98 7.17 4.01
C LEU A 376 6.55 6.78 2.59
N LEU A 377 6.32 7.74 1.71
CA LEU A 377 5.94 7.48 0.32
C LEU A 377 7.03 6.74 -0.45
N ILE A 378 8.29 7.11 -0.30
CA ILE A 378 9.41 6.41 -0.94
C ILE A 378 9.46 4.95 -0.47
N GLN A 379 9.30 4.71 0.83
CA GLN A 379 9.31 3.36 1.40
C GLN A 379 8.13 2.52 0.90
N ARG A 380 6.93 3.10 0.76
CA ARG A 380 5.75 2.38 0.26
C ARG A 380 5.78 2.12 -1.25
N LEU A 381 6.49 2.94 -2.02
CA LEU A 381 6.47 2.86 -3.49
C LEU A 381 7.74 2.25 -4.09
N VAL A 382 8.94 2.51 -3.52
CA VAL A 382 10.19 2.27 -4.24
C VAL A 382 11.22 1.48 -3.45
N LYS A 383 11.62 1.93 -2.25
CA LYS A 383 12.74 1.32 -1.52
C LYS A 383 12.73 1.63 -0.04
N SER A 384 13.20 0.69 0.79
CA SER A 384 13.17 0.81 2.24
C SER A 384 14.14 1.88 2.79
N ASN A 385 15.29 2.09 2.14
CA ASN A 385 16.35 2.96 2.62
C ASN A 385 16.76 4.01 1.56
N PRO A 386 16.03 5.12 1.43
CA PRO A 386 16.39 6.19 0.50
C PRO A 386 17.68 6.90 0.95
N SER A 387 18.56 7.23 -0.01
CA SER A 387 19.75 8.02 0.29
C SER A 387 19.38 9.46 0.69
N ARG A 388 20.27 10.12 1.42
CA ARG A 388 20.13 11.54 1.79
C ARG A 388 19.91 12.45 0.57
N ALA A 389 20.56 12.12 -0.54
CA ALA A 389 20.46 12.90 -1.77
C ALA A 389 19.09 12.72 -2.43
N TYR A 390 18.55 11.49 -2.42
CA TYR A 390 17.21 11.19 -2.90
C TYR A 390 16.16 11.93 -2.04
N MET A 391 16.23 11.79 -0.73
CA MET A 391 15.36 12.51 0.21
C MET A 391 15.33 14.01 -0.07
N ARG A 392 16.50 14.67 -0.19
CA ARG A 392 16.56 16.12 -0.50
C ARG A 392 15.87 16.50 -1.81
N ARG A 393 15.97 15.67 -2.85
CA ARG A 393 15.34 15.97 -4.14
C ARG A 393 13.82 15.87 -4.05
N VAL A 394 13.30 14.85 -3.38
CA VAL A 394 11.85 14.66 -3.22
C VAL A 394 11.26 15.69 -2.26
N THR A 395 11.89 15.92 -1.10
CA THR A 395 11.42 16.92 -0.13
C THR A 395 11.41 18.34 -0.70
N ARG A 396 12.38 18.68 -1.57
CA ARG A 396 12.36 19.95 -2.29
C ARG A 396 11.14 20.07 -3.19
N LYS A 397 10.72 18.99 -3.89
CA LYS A 397 9.52 18.97 -4.72
C LYS A 397 8.23 19.04 -3.91
N PHE A 398 8.21 18.48 -2.73
CA PHE A 398 7.11 18.66 -1.79
C PHE A 398 6.98 20.12 -1.31
N ARG A 399 8.11 20.76 -1.01
CA ARG A 399 8.14 22.17 -0.54
C ARG A 399 7.74 23.16 -1.64
N ASP A 400 8.11 22.86 -2.86
CA ASP A 400 7.82 23.66 -4.04
C ASP A 400 7.92 22.78 -5.29
N ASN A 401 6.80 22.64 -6.00
CA ASN A 401 6.74 21.87 -7.25
C ASN A 401 7.50 22.53 -8.41
N GLY A 402 7.96 23.76 -8.25
CA GLY A 402 8.59 24.61 -9.26
C GLY A 402 7.69 25.75 -9.73
N HIS A 403 6.48 25.85 -9.19
CA HIS A 403 5.48 26.88 -9.48
C HIS A 403 4.95 27.55 -8.19
N GLY A 404 5.67 27.41 -7.07
CA GLY A 404 5.29 27.97 -5.78
C GLY A 404 4.24 27.16 -5.01
N VAL A 405 3.88 25.96 -5.46
CA VAL A 405 2.88 25.11 -4.78
C VAL A 405 3.58 24.09 -3.87
N ARG A 406 3.25 24.15 -2.58
CA ARG A 406 3.66 23.16 -1.56
C ARG A 406 2.68 22.00 -1.55
N GLY A 407 3.18 20.78 -1.36
CA GLY A 407 2.35 19.59 -1.19
C GLY A 407 1.72 19.04 -2.47
N ASP A 408 2.19 19.46 -3.65
CA ASP A 408 1.76 18.91 -4.93
C ASP A 408 2.17 17.44 -5.05
N MET A 409 1.20 16.54 -4.87
CA MET A 409 1.42 15.10 -4.86
C MET A 409 1.83 14.57 -6.24
N ASN A 410 1.34 15.14 -7.34
CA ASN A 410 1.80 14.77 -8.68
C ASN A 410 3.30 15.02 -8.83
N ALA A 411 3.77 16.20 -8.46
CA ALA A 411 5.19 16.55 -8.51
C ALA A 411 6.04 15.66 -7.58
N VAL A 412 5.51 15.32 -6.40
CA VAL A 412 6.17 14.43 -5.43
C VAL A 412 6.28 13.01 -5.98
N ILE A 413 5.20 12.43 -6.51
CA ILE A 413 5.20 11.07 -7.08
C ILE A 413 6.11 10.97 -8.30
N LYS A 414 6.10 11.98 -9.19
CA LYS A 414 7.08 12.06 -10.28
C LYS A 414 8.51 12.08 -9.77
N ALA A 415 8.79 12.91 -8.75
CA ALA A 415 10.13 13.00 -8.17
C ALA A 415 10.56 11.68 -7.50
N ILE A 416 9.62 10.92 -6.92
CA ILE A 416 9.89 9.58 -6.36
C ILE A 416 10.22 8.58 -7.46
N LEU A 417 9.36 8.41 -8.45
CA LEU A 417 9.50 7.35 -9.45
C LEU A 417 10.61 7.60 -10.48
N LEU A 418 10.93 8.87 -10.76
CA LEU A 418 11.90 9.28 -11.76
C LEU A 418 13.24 9.75 -11.16
N ASP A 419 13.47 9.52 -9.87
CA ASP A 419 14.71 9.92 -9.24
C ASP A 419 15.94 9.24 -9.89
N PRO A 420 17.05 9.97 -10.09
CA PRO A 420 18.28 9.39 -10.64
C PRO A 420 18.78 8.16 -9.87
N GLU A 421 18.49 8.04 -8.56
CA GLU A 421 18.87 6.87 -7.76
C GLU A 421 18.06 5.65 -8.17
N VAL A 422 16.75 5.80 -8.39
CA VAL A 422 15.85 4.74 -8.88
C VAL A 422 16.23 4.33 -10.30
N VAL A 423 16.42 5.33 -11.18
CA VAL A 423 16.74 5.10 -12.61
C VAL A 423 18.14 4.52 -12.80
N ARG A 424 19.13 4.90 -11.97
CA ARG A 424 20.53 4.42 -12.06
C ARG A 424 20.77 3.13 -11.27
N GLY A 425 20.03 2.88 -10.23
CA GLY A 425 19.99 1.59 -9.52
C GLY A 425 19.61 0.45 -10.48
N GLN A 426 18.79 0.78 -11.48
CA GLN A 426 18.44 -0.08 -12.61
C GLN A 426 19.56 -0.20 -13.67
N ARG A 427 20.82 0.08 -13.35
CA ARG A 427 21.91 -0.07 -14.31
C ARG A 427 22.14 -1.54 -14.64
N LEU A 428 21.52 -1.91 -15.71
CA LEU A 428 21.74 -3.11 -16.48
C LEU A 428 23.14 -3.11 -17.11
N MET A 429 23.88 -4.16 -16.85
CA MET A 429 24.94 -4.71 -17.69
C MET A 429 26.38 -4.28 -17.41
N ARG A 430 27.13 -5.23 -16.89
CA ARG A 430 28.52 -5.43 -17.29
C ARG A 430 28.57 -6.52 -18.37
N ARG A 431 29.20 -6.20 -19.47
CA ARG A 431 29.48 -7.13 -20.56
C ARG A 431 30.61 -8.07 -20.12
N THR A 432 30.30 -9.25 -19.64
CA THR A 432 31.30 -10.31 -19.44
C THR A 432 31.24 -11.34 -20.56
N ASN A 433 30.11 -11.38 -21.28
CA ASN A 433 29.95 -12.21 -22.46
C ASN A 433 28.97 -11.51 -23.41
N PRO A 434 29.24 -11.41 -24.73
CA PRO A 434 28.32 -10.76 -25.68
C PRO A 434 26.95 -11.44 -25.79
N LEU A 435 26.79 -12.62 -25.18
CA LEU A 435 25.58 -13.44 -25.22
C LEU A 435 24.74 -13.38 -23.91
N ARG A 436 25.22 -12.72 -22.86
CA ARG A 436 24.53 -12.67 -21.56
C ARG A 436 24.22 -11.24 -21.17
N VAL A 437 22.93 -10.97 -21.04
CA VAL A 437 22.42 -9.78 -20.39
C VAL A 437 22.38 -10.07 -18.88
N GLU A 438 23.41 -9.70 -18.17
CA GLU A 438 23.48 -9.85 -16.72
C GLU A 438 22.98 -8.56 -16.06
N VAL A 439 21.98 -8.67 -15.20
CA VAL A 439 21.56 -7.58 -14.31
C VAL A 439 22.51 -7.56 -13.14
N VAL A 440 23.41 -6.60 -13.10
CA VAL A 440 24.29 -6.40 -11.95
C VAL A 440 23.65 -5.39 -11.02
N THR A 441 23.09 -5.89 -9.93
CA THR A 441 22.61 -5.06 -8.84
C THR A 441 23.77 -4.47 -8.04
N ARG A 442 23.72 -3.19 -7.76
CA ARG A 442 24.65 -2.54 -6.86
C ARG A 442 24.07 -2.56 -5.44
N GLY A 443 24.44 -3.58 -4.69
CA GLY A 443 24.28 -3.62 -3.23
C GLY A 443 22.84 -3.65 -2.74
N THR A 444 22.65 -4.25 -1.59
CA THR A 444 21.38 -4.39 -0.86
C THR A 444 20.72 -3.04 -0.46
N GLU A 445 21.42 -1.92 -0.68
CA GLU A 445 20.93 -0.57 -0.33
C GLU A 445 19.83 -0.05 -1.27
N HIS A 446 19.58 -0.72 -2.42
CA HIS A 446 18.69 -0.21 -3.47
C HIS A 446 17.37 -0.96 -3.59
N SER A 447 17.10 -1.91 -2.71
CA SER A 447 15.96 -2.81 -2.80
C SER A 447 14.99 -2.70 -1.63
N ARG A 448 13.82 -3.29 -1.81
CA ARG A 448 12.85 -3.58 -0.76
C ARG A 448 12.27 -4.98 -0.95
N LEU A 449 11.79 -5.58 0.12
CA LEU A 449 10.97 -6.78 0.02
C LEU A 449 9.59 -6.40 -0.53
N ARG A 450 9.12 -7.11 -1.55
CA ARG A 450 7.75 -6.91 -2.06
C ARG A 450 6.74 -7.39 -1.04
N GLU A 451 5.78 -6.54 -0.73
CA GLU A 451 4.65 -6.91 0.12
C GLU A 451 3.91 -8.14 -0.45
N PRO A 452 3.44 -9.07 0.41
CA PRO A 452 2.70 -10.26 -0.06
C PRO A 452 1.53 -9.93 -0.98
N ILE A 453 0.77 -8.87 -0.67
CA ILE A 453 -0.36 -8.43 -1.49
C ILE A 453 0.10 -7.93 -2.87
N GLN A 454 1.24 -7.27 -2.97
CA GLN A 454 1.80 -6.80 -4.25
C GLN A 454 2.35 -7.97 -5.07
N ARG A 455 2.94 -8.97 -4.44
CA ARG A 455 3.40 -10.19 -5.13
C ARG A 455 2.24 -10.91 -5.79
N ILE A 456 1.13 -11.11 -5.08
CA ILE A 456 -0.03 -11.82 -5.63
C ILE A 456 -0.76 -11.01 -6.71
N THR A 457 -0.92 -9.70 -6.55
CA THR A 457 -1.54 -8.86 -7.60
C THR A 457 -0.69 -8.82 -8.86
N SER A 458 0.63 -8.62 -8.73
CA SER A 458 1.56 -8.63 -9.86
C SER A 458 1.51 -9.95 -10.61
N TRP A 459 1.51 -11.05 -9.88
CA TRP A 459 1.41 -12.36 -10.48
C TRP A 459 0.10 -12.56 -11.25
N ILE A 460 -1.05 -12.30 -10.62
CA ILE A 460 -2.35 -12.49 -11.28
C ILE A 460 -2.42 -11.64 -12.56
N ARG A 461 -2.02 -10.36 -12.50
CA ARG A 461 -2.03 -9.47 -13.66
C ARG A 461 -1.16 -9.98 -14.81
N ALA A 462 0.02 -10.51 -14.50
CA ALA A 462 0.97 -11.03 -15.49
C ALA A 462 0.47 -12.29 -16.22
N MET A 463 -0.34 -13.12 -15.56
CA MET A 463 -0.78 -14.42 -16.10
C MET A 463 -2.03 -14.34 -17.00
N ARG A 464 -2.34 -13.18 -17.56
CA ARG A 464 -3.51 -13.00 -18.46
C ARG A 464 -4.79 -13.59 -17.85
N PRO A 465 -5.25 -13.08 -16.69
CA PRO A 465 -6.31 -13.71 -15.91
C PRO A 465 -7.65 -13.65 -16.65
N THR A 466 -8.42 -14.71 -16.51
CA THR A 466 -9.84 -14.78 -16.91
C THR A 466 -10.68 -15.15 -15.71
N SER A 467 -11.89 -14.61 -15.62
CA SER A 467 -12.82 -14.93 -14.55
C SER A 467 -14.06 -15.62 -15.12
N ASN A 468 -14.58 -16.61 -14.41
CA ASN A 468 -15.89 -17.18 -14.70
C ASN A 468 -16.98 -16.66 -13.75
N TYR A 469 -16.79 -15.49 -13.16
CA TYR A 469 -17.83 -14.86 -12.36
C TYR A 469 -19.07 -14.64 -13.23
N TYR A 470 -20.24 -14.93 -12.67
CA TYR A 470 -21.50 -15.03 -13.43
C TYR A 470 -22.06 -13.69 -13.89
N THR A 471 -21.48 -12.58 -13.43
CA THR A 471 -21.83 -11.22 -13.85
C THR A 471 -20.60 -10.43 -14.28
N SER A 472 -20.84 -9.41 -15.09
CA SER A 472 -19.78 -8.58 -15.67
C SER A 472 -19.80 -7.18 -15.09
N ASP A 473 -18.63 -6.58 -15.02
CA ASP A 473 -18.43 -5.16 -14.77
C ASP A 473 -19.09 -4.34 -15.88
N PRO A 474 -20.10 -3.51 -15.57
CA PRO A 474 -20.83 -2.75 -16.59
C PRO A 474 -19.96 -1.75 -17.36
N ARG A 475 -18.80 -1.37 -16.81
CA ARG A 475 -17.86 -0.43 -17.44
C ARG A 475 -17.04 -1.09 -18.54
N THR A 476 -16.71 -2.37 -18.39
CA THR A 476 -15.79 -3.10 -19.28
C THR A 476 -16.46 -4.23 -20.05
N GLY A 477 -17.64 -4.67 -19.63
CA GLY A 477 -18.33 -5.86 -20.14
C GLY A 477 -17.63 -7.19 -19.78
N LYS A 478 -16.50 -7.15 -19.04
CA LYS A 478 -15.75 -8.35 -18.64
C LYS A 478 -16.21 -8.85 -17.27
N PRO A 479 -16.16 -10.18 -17.01
CA PRO A 479 -16.51 -10.72 -15.70
C PRO A 479 -15.69 -10.07 -14.56
N PHE A 480 -16.32 -9.88 -13.40
CA PHE A 480 -15.62 -9.35 -12.24
C PHE A 480 -14.46 -10.25 -11.82
N MET A 481 -13.32 -9.65 -11.49
CA MET A 481 -12.14 -10.32 -10.95
C MET A 481 -12.12 -10.19 -9.44
N MET A 482 -12.46 -11.27 -8.73
CA MET A 482 -12.59 -11.24 -7.28
C MET A 482 -11.74 -12.31 -6.62
N LEU A 483 -11.18 -11.99 -5.47
CA LEU A 483 -10.42 -12.92 -4.66
C LEU A 483 -11.14 -13.26 -3.36
N SER A 484 -10.94 -14.49 -2.90
CA SER A 484 -11.51 -14.96 -1.64
C SER A 484 -10.89 -14.23 -0.45
N HIS A 485 -11.72 -13.99 0.55
CA HIS A 485 -11.30 -13.54 1.87
C HIS A 485 -10.26 -14.48 2.54
N SER A 486 -10.22 -15.75 2.15
CA SER A 486 -9.27 -16.74 2.67
C SER A 486 -7.81 -16.41 2.32
N ILE A 487 -7.55 -15.67 1.24
CA ILE A 487 -6.20 -15.26 0.86
C ILE A 487 -5.54 -14.39 1.95
N GLN A 488 -6.33 -13.58 2.65
CA GLN A 488 -5.83 -12.79 3.76
C GLN A 488 -5.12 -13.63 4.83
N GLY A 489 -5.73 -14.73 5.24
CA GLY A 489 -5.15 -15.61 6.26
C GLY A 489 -3.85 -16.29 5.81
N ASP A 490 -3.60 -16.34 4.50
CA ASP A 490 -2.40 -16.95 3.93
C ASP A 490 -1.25 -15.95 3.75
N ILE A 491 -1.57 -14.65 3.53
CA ILE A 491 -0.57 -13.61 3.26
C ILE A 491 -0.44 -12.57 4.37
N ASP A 492 -1.25 -12.65 5.43
CA ASP A 492 -1.30 -11.75 6.59
C ASP A 492 -1.42 -10.25 6.21
N GLN A 493 -2.00 -9.96 5.05
CA GLN A 493 -2.20 -8.61 4.56
C GLN A 493 -3.50 -8.50 3.75
N MET A 494 -4.30 -7.48 4.03
CA MET A 494 -5.58 -7.23 3.36
C MET A 494 -5.92 -5.74 3.34
N PRO A 495 -6.51 -5.21 2.26
CA PRO A 495 -7.03 -3.84 2.28
C PRO A 495 -8.05 -3.65 3.40
N TYR A 496 -8.10 -2.47 3.98
CA TYR A 496 -9.02 -2.08 5.07
C TYR A 496 -8.85 -2.81 6.42
N ARG A 497 -7.85 -3.69 6.58
CA ARG A 497 -7.69 -4.51 7.80
C ARG A 497 -6.28 -4.46 8.39
N ALA A 498 -5.72 -3.28 8.44
CA ALA A 498 -4.49 -3.06 9.19
C ALA A 498 -4.68 -3.50 10.66
N PRO A 499 -3.70 -4.20 11.27
CA PRO A 499 -3.82 -4.71 12.64
C PRO A 499 -3.83 -3.59 13.69
N SER A 500 -3.33 -2.41 13.36
CA SER A 500 -3.31 -1.24 14.22
C SER A 500 -3.17 0.04 13.38
N VAL A 501 -3.20 1.22 14.03
CA VAL A 501 -2.94 2.52 13.42
C VAL A 501 -1.52 2.63 12.82
N PHE A 502 -0.61 1.76 13.24
CA PHE A 502 0.75 1.66 12.70
C PHE A 502 0.84 0.84 11.40
N ASN A 503 -0.28 0.46 10.82
CA ASN A 503 -0.37 -0.39 9.64
C ASN A 503 0.15 -1.82 9.90
N TYR A 504 0.57 -2.50 8.86
CA TYR A 504 1.15 -3.85 8.90
C TYR A 504 2.61 -3.85 9.32
N TYR A 505 3.31 -2.74 9.20
CA TYR A 505 4.73 -2.62 9.53
C TYR A 505 5.15 -1.17 9.77
N LEU A 506 6.09 -1.00 10.70
CA LEU A 506 6.68 0.29 11.02
C LEU A 506 7.72 0.70 9.97
N PRO A 507 7.84 2.00 9.65
CA PRO A 507 8.79 2.50 8.65
C PRO A 507 10.26 2.32 9.04
N ASP A 508 10.52 2.13 10.33
CA ASP A 508 11.84 1.97 10.93
C ASP A 508 12.07 0.57 11.52
N TYR A 509 11.23 -0.40 11.12
CA TYR A 509 11.40 -1.78 11.56
C TYR A 509 12.72 -2.36 11.12
N GLN A 510 13.40 -3.04 12.06
CA GLN A 510 14.63 -3.80 11.84
C GLN A 510 14.38 -5.25 12.26
N PRO A 511 14.54 -6.24 11.37
CA PRO A 511 14.45 -7.64 11.74
C PRO A 511 15.47 -7.99 12.83
N PRO A 512 15.15 -8.88 13.77
CA PRO A 512 16.11 -9.35 14.77
C PRO A 512 17.24 -10.15 14.10
N GLY A 513 18.46 -10.08 14.66
CA GLY A 513 19.64 -10.80 14.20
C GLY A 513 20.53 -9.98 13.25
N ASP A 514 21.46 -10.67 12.57
CA ASP A 514 22.53 -10.06 11.78
C ASP A 514 22.11 -9.62 10.37
N LEU A 515 20.86 -9.87 9.98
CA LEU A 515 20.35 -9.62 8.62
C LEU A 515 20.42 -8.13 8.20
N VAL A 516 20.40 -7.21 9.14
CA VAL A 516 20.40 -5.76 8.87
C VAL A 516 21.73 -5.10 9.21
N GLY A 517 22.74 -5.91 9.50
CA GLY A 517 24.07 -5.48 9.85
C GLY A 517 24.06 -4.72 11.19
N HIS A 518 24.24 -5.42 12.31
CA HIS A 518 24.74 -4.79 13.50
C HIS A 518 26.16 -4.30 13.18
N PRO A 519 26.45 -3.00 13.29
CA PRO A 519 27.83 -2.61 13.26
C PRO A 519 28.53 -3.35 14.43
N PRO A 520 29.64 -4.05 14.16
CA PRO A 520 30.39 -4.64 15.25
C PRO A 520 30.84 -3.51 16.17
N SER A 521 30.40 -3.56 17.42
CA SER A 521 30.85 -2.75 18.54
C SER A 521 30.84 -1.22 18.38
N SER A 522 29.78 -0.58 18.88
CA SER A 522 29.92 0.49 19.86
C SER A 522 30.51 1.84 19.48
N ARG A 523 30.32 2.42 18.31
CA ARG A 523 30.61 3.87 18.15
C ARG A 523 29.72 4.67 17.20
N ILE A 524 28.77 4.03 16.55
CA ILE A 524 27.79 4.73 15.71
C ILE A 524 26.41 4.41 16.27
N PRO A 525 25.56 5.44 16.52
CA PRO A 525 24.18 5.20 16.90
C PRO A 525 23.52 4.29 15.86
N ARG A 526 22.64 3.41 16.30
CA ARG A 526 21.91 2.39 15.52
C ARG A 526 21.14 2.99 14.32
N GLU A 527 21.84 3.61 13.37
CA GLU A 527 21.33 3.94 12.05
C GLU A 527 21.60 2.75 11.11
N GLY A 528 21.10 1.56 11.52
CA GLY A 528 21.10 0.38 10.67
C GLY A 528 20.12 0.56 9.51
N LEU A 529 20.21 -0.33 8.51
CA LEU A 529 19.23 -0.40 7.44
C LEU A 529 17.86 -0.82 8.01
N PHE A 530 16.81 -0.24 7.49
CA PHE A 530 15.43 -0.62 7.80
C PHE A 530 14.92 -1.65 6.77
N ALA A 531 14.06 -2.53 7.23
CA ALA A 531 13.41 -3.53 6.39
C ALA A 531 11.93 -3.67 6.79
N PRO A 532 11.13 -2.62 6.56
CA PRO A 532 9.76 -2.52 7.04
C PRO A 532 8.89 -3.73 6.68
N GLU A 533 8.95 -4.18 5.45
CA GLU A 533 8.09 -5.23 4.91
C GLU A 533 8.38 -6.62 5.52
N PHE A 534 9.55 -6.81 6.15
CA PHE A 534 9.85 -8.04 6.89
C PHE A 534 9.00 -8.21 8.15
N GLN A 535 8.40 -7.15 8.68
CA GLN A 535 7.49 -7.25 9.82
C GLN A 535 6.20 -8.01 9.47
N VAL A 536 5.75 -7.96 8.21
CA VAL A 536 4.62 -8.76 7.72
C VAL A 536 5.03 -10.21 7.49
N LEU A 537 6.27 -10.45 7.06
CA LEU A 537 6.79 -11.77 6.76
C LEU A 537 7.43 -12.42 8.00
N THR A 538 6.59 -12.78 8.97
CA THR A 538 7.00 -13.66 10.07
C THR A 538 7.31 -15.07 9.55
N ALA A 539 7.96 -15.92 10.34
CA ALA A 539 8.21 -17.31 9.97
C ALA A 539 6.91 -18.07 9.63
N VAL A 540 5.81 -17.74 10.30
CA VAL A 540 4.49 -18.36 10.06
C VAL A 540 3.87 -17.85 8.77
N SER A 541 3.83 -16.52 8.56
CA SER A 541 3.25 -15.92 7.35
C SER A 541 4.07 -16.24 6.10
N ALA A 542 5.40 -16.32 6.21
CA ALA A 542 6.26 -16.75 5.12
C ALA A 542 5.93 -18.17 4.66
N ASN A 543 5.80 -19.13 5.59
CA ASN A 543 5.42 -20.50 5.25
C ASN A 543 4.01 -20.60 4.64
N ARG A 544 3.03 -19.86 5.18
CA ARG A 544 1.68 -19.81 4.61
C ARG A 544 1.70 -19.25 3.20
N THR A 545 2.40 -18.14 2.99
CA THR A 545 2.55 -17.50 1.67
C THR A 545 3.20 -18.45 0.66
N ILE A 546 4.28 -19.15 1.04
CA ILE A 546 4.95 -20.14 0.20
C ILE A 546 3.98 -21.26 -0.19
N ASN A 547 3.28 -21.84 0.77
CA ASN A 547 2.32 -22.91 0.53
C ASN A 547 1.19 -22.45 -0.39
N ARG A 548 0.66 -21.25 -0.16
CA ARG A 548 -0.41 -20.69 -0.98
C ARG A 548 0.03 -20.43 -2.41
N PHE A 549 1.18 -19.80 -2.59
CA PHE A 549 1.73 -19.50 -3.92
C PHE A 549 2.06 -20.80 -4.68
N SER A 550 2.67 -21.77 -4.03
CA SER A 550 2.95 -23.08 -4.60
C SER A 550 1.66 -23.78 -5.05
N TYR A 551 0.61 -23.74 -4.22
CA TYR A 551 -0.68 -24.31 -4.57
C TYR A 551 -1.28 -23.64 -5.81
N ILE A 552 -1.35 -22.30 -5.83
CA ILE A 552 -1.96 -21.54 -6.93
C ILE A 552 -1.18 -21.77 -8.25
N ALA A 553 0.14 -21.81 -8.19
CA ALA A 553 0.98 -22.07 -9.37
C ALA A 553 0.66 -23.41 -10.02
N ARG A 554 0.41 -24.46 -9.19
CA ARG A 554 0.08 -25.81 -9.66
C ARG A 554 -1.32 -25.95 -10.21
N VAL A 555 -2.30 -25.33 -9.56
CA VAL A 555 -3.69 -25.44 -10.02
C VAL A 555 -4.02 -24.44 -11.13
N ARG A 556 -3.18 -23.43 -11.35
CA ARG A 556 -3.34 -22.37 -12.36
C ARG A 556 -4.65 -21.61 -12.27
N TYR A 557 -5.25 -21.56 -11.08
CA TYR A 557 -6.41 -20.74 -10.78
C TYR A 557 -6.47 -20.38 -9.31
N ILE A 558 -7.25 -19.34 -9.00
CA ILE A 558 -7.63 -18.95 -7.64
C ILE A 558 -9.13 -19.11 -7.51
N GLN A 559 -9.56 -20.00 -6.63
CA GLN A 559 -10.97 -20.22 -6.40
C GLN A 559 -11.53 -19.20 -5.42
N TYR A 560 -12.67 -18.63 -5.80
CA TYR A 560 -13.48 -17.77 -4.97
C TYR A 560 -14.65 -18.59 -4.40
N GLY A 561 -14.64 -18.84 -3.09
CA GLY A 561 -15.67 -19.63 -2.42
C GLY A 561 -16.71 -18.75 -1.73
N MET A 562 -17.76 -18.35 -2.42
CA MET A 562 -18.99 -17.89 -1.78
C MET A 562 -20.23 -18.30 -2.59
N ARG A 563 -21.14 -18.92 -1.87
CA ARG A 563 -22.58 -19.22 -2.03
C ARG A 563 -23.17 -19.68 -3.36
N LYS A 564 -22.61 -19.35 -4.53
CA LYS A 564 -23.10 -19.85 -5.82
C LYS A 564 -21.91 -20.22 -6.69
N ASN A 565 -21.76 -21.50 -6.99
CA ASN A 565 -20.88 -22.09 -7.97
C ASN A 565 -19.44 -21.56 -7.97
N SER A 566 -18.51 -22.35 -7.55
CA SER A 566 -17.04 -22.26 -7.66
C SER A 566 -16.49 -21.23 -8.68
N CYS A 567 -16.75 -19.93 -8.45
CA CYS A 567 -16.15 -18.87 -9.24
C CYS A 567 -14.64 -18.91 -9.07
N ARG A 568 -13.91 -18.72 -10.14
CA ARG A 568 -12.45 -18.74 -10.14
C ARG A 568 -11.87 -17.74 -11.11
N ILE A 569 -10.70 -17.25 -10.78
CA ILE A 569 -9.79 -16.60 -11.71
C ILE A 569 -8.84 -17.66 -12.23
N SER A 570 -8.86 -17.91 -13.53
CA SER A 570 -7.98 -18.85 -14.22
C SER A 570 -6.89 -18.10 -14.97
N PHE A 571 -5.74 -18.73 -15.15
CA PHE A 571 -4.59 -18.14 -15.85
C PHE A 571 -4.51 -18.71 -17.26
N ASN A 572 -4.37 -17.84 -18.24
CA ASN A 572 -4.14 -18.25 -19.62
C ASN A 572 -2.63 -18.37 -19.87
N LEU A 573 -2.15 -19.60 -19.92
CA LEU A 573 -0.75 -19.96 -20.16
C LEU A 573 -0.64 -20.87 -21.40
N ASP A 574 -1.55 -20.77 -22.36
CA ASP A 574 -1.60 -21.66 -23.52
C ASP A 574 -0.35 -21.52 -24.39
N GLU A 575 0.18 -20.31 -24.57
CA GLU A 575 1.42 -20.08 -25.30
C GLU A 575 2.64 -20.72 -24.60
N GLU A 576 2.72 -20.59 -23.28
CA GLU A 576 3.80 -21.16 -22.47
C GLU A 576 3.70 -22.69 -22.41
N LEU A 577 2.49 -23.25 -22.44
CA LEU A 577 2.27 -24.68 -22.58
C LEU A 577 2.73 -25.22 -23.94
N GLU A 578 2.53 -24.45 -25.01
CA GLU A 578 3.03 -24.80 -26.32
C GLU A 578 4.56 -24.80 -26.36
N LEU A 579 5.19 -23.75 -25.80
CA LEU A 579 6.64 -23.68 -25.68
C LEU A 579 7.22 -24.84 -24.82
N ALA A 580 6.51 -25.24 -23.77
CA ALA A 580 6.97 -26.30 -22.87
C ALA A 580 7.03 -27.71 -23.51
N LYS A 581 6.52 -27.89 -24.73
CA LYS A 581 6.63 -29.14 -25.47
C LYS A 581 8.08 -29.49 -25.88
N ASP A 582 8.94 -28.48 -25.97
CA ASP A 582 10.36 -28.64 -26.31
C ASP A 582 11.24 -28.05 -25.21
N ASN A 583 12.19 -28.86 -24.72
CA ASN A 583 13.18 -28.43 -23.73
C ASN A 583 14.01 -27.22 -24.23
N ALA A 584 14.22 -27.08 -25.54
CA ALA A 584 14.95 -25.94 -26.11
C ALA A 584 14.27 -24.59 -25.83
N ASN A 585 12.96 -24.57 -25.57
CA ASN A 585 12.17 -23.38 -25.29
C ASN A 585 12.08 -23.02 -23.78
N LEU A 586 12.56 -23.87 -22.88
CA LEU A 586 12.51 -23.61 -21.44
C LEU A 586 13.20 -22.28 -21.04
N PRO A 587 14.35 -21.89 -21.64
CA PRO A 587 14.93 -20.57 -21.38
C PRO A 587 14.03 -19.41 -21.75
N GLU A 588 13.23 -19.53 -22.81
CA GLU A 588 12.29 -18.48 -23.22
C GLU A 588 11.11 -18.38 -22.24
N ILE A 589 10.58 -19.49 -21.75
CA ILE A 589 9.55 -19.50 -20.71
C ILE A 589 10.06 -18.79 -19.45
N LEU A 590 11.28 -19.13 -19.01
CA LEU A 590 11.88 -18.46 -17.84
C LEU A 590 12.13 -16.97 -18.09
N ARG A 591 12.55 -16.58 -19.30
CA ARG A 591 12.72 -15.18 -19.67
C ARG A 591 11.40 -14.40 -19.57
N ARG A 592 10.29 -15.00 -20.01
CA ARG A 592 8.96 -14.39 -19.87
C ARG A 592 8.57 -14.24 -18.40
N PHE A 593 8.69 -15.29 -17.60
CA PHE A 593 8.38 -15.25 -16.18
C PHE A 593 9.29 -14.28 -15.41
N ASP A 594 10.57 -14.24 -15.72
CA ASP A 594 11.52 -13.28 -15.16
C ASP A 594 11.09 -11.84 -15.49
N LEU A 595 10.76 -11.56 -16.74
CA LEU A 595 10.32 -10.23 -17.16
C LEU A 595 9.04 -9.79 -16.46
N TRP A 596 8.06 -10.67 -16.32
CA TRP A 596 6.74 -10.35 -15.77
C TRP A 596 6.73 -10.26 -14.25
N LEU A 597 7.45 -11.16 -13.59
CA LEU A 597 7.34 -11.39 -12.14
C LEU A 597 8.51 -10.81 -11.36
N CYS A 598 9.73 -10.93 -11.91
CA CYS A 598 10.95 -10.50 -11.27
C CYS A 598 11.57 -9.25 -11.94
N SER A 599 10.94 -8.72 -13.01
CA SER A 599 11.41 -7.53 -13.75
C SER A 599 12.84 -7.65 -14.27
N GLY A 600 13.24 -8.88 -14.66
CA GLY A 600 14.55 -9.20 -15.20
C GLY A 600 15.64 -9.40 -14.14
N SER A 601 15.28 -9.53 -12.85
CA SER A 601 16.25 -9.69 -11.75
C SER A 601 16.61 -11.14 -11.43
N LEU A 602 15.99 -12.13 -12.10
CA LEU A 602 16.27 -13.54 -11.84
C LEU A 602 17.71 -13.88 -12.19
N SER A 603 18.50 -14.33 -11.22
CA SER A 603 19.92 -14.64 -11.40
C SER A 603 20.13 -15.81 -12.36
N GLU A 604 21.26 -15.81 -13.09
CA GLU A 604 21.61 -16.91 -13.98
C GLU A 604 21.75 -18.25 -13.23
N GLN A 605 22.20 -18.20 -11.99
CA GLN A 605 22.25 -19.38 -11.13
C GLN A 605 20.84 -19.93 -10.86
N THR A 606 19.89 -19.07 -10.53
CA THR A 606 18.48 -19.45 -10.30
C THR A 606 17.87 -20.00 -11.59
N LYS A 607 18.07 -19.33 -12.74
CA LYS A 607 17.60 -19.81 -14.05
C LYS A 607 18.14 -21.19 -14.40
N THR A 608 19.46 -21.38 -14.26
CA THR A 608 20.12 -22.68 -14.53
C THR A 608 19.57 -23.78 -13.61
N SER A 609 19.41 -23.47 -12.32
CA SER A 609 18.87 -24.44 -11.35
C SER A 609 17.43 -24.85 -11.68
N ILE A 610 16.59 -23.88 -12.09
CA ILE A 610 15.21 -24.18 -12.51
C ILE A 610 15.21 -25.02 -13.78
N ILE A 611 15.95 -24.65 -14.83
CA ILE A 611 16.02 -25.42 -16.08
C ILE A 611 16.45 -26.86 -15.81
N ASN A 612 17.50 -27.05 -15.03
CA ASN A 612 17.99 -28.41 -14.71
C ASN A 612 16.93 -29.23 -13.95
N ALA A 613 16.13 -28.59 -13.07
CA ALA A 613 15.10 -29.27 -12.31
C ALA A 613 13.89 -29.68 -13.14
N ILE A 614 13.52 -28.87 -14.16
CA ILE A 614 12.33 -29.09 -14.98
C ILE A 614 12.60 -29.78 -16.32
N THR A 615 13.86 -29.91 -16.73
CA THR A 615 14.25 -30.64 -17.96
C THR A 615 13.84 -32.11 -17.79
N SER A 616 13.14 -32.63 -18.79
CA SER A 616 12.70 -34.03 -18.83
C SER A 616 12.84 -34.58 -20.23
N GLU A 617 13.17 -35.86 -20.34
CA GLU A 617 13.18 -36.58 -21.61
C GLU A 617 11.77 -36.83 -22.17
N SER A 618 10.76 -36.83 -21.31
CA SER A 618 9.36 -37.04 -21.70
C SER A 618 8.73 -35.73 -22.21
N THR A 619 8.06 -35.84 -23.35
CA THR A 619 7.29 -34.75 -23.98
C THR A 619 5.77 -34.97 -23.92
N SER A 620 5.30 -35.85 -23.03
CA SER A 620 3.85 -36.03 -22.84
C SER A 620 3.14 -34.76 -22.39
N ALA A 621 1.87 -34.61 -22.75
CA ALA A 621 1.08 -33.43 -22.39
C ALA A 621 1.05 -33.18 -20.85
N SER A 622 0.99 -34.24 -20.05
CA SER A 622 1.03 -34.14 -18.58
C SER A 622 2.40 -33.66 -18.07
N GLN A 623 3.49 -34.06 -18.70
CA GLN A 623 4.84 -33.60 -18.34
C GLN A 623 5.07 -32.13 -18.75
N ASN A 624 4.50 -31.69 -19.88
CA ASN A 624 4.59 -30.30 -20.32
C ASN A 624 3.87 -29.35 -19.32
N VAL A 625 2.69 -29.77 -18.86
CA VAL A 625 1.94 -29.07 -17.82
C VAL A 625 2.76 -29.02 -16.53
N LEU A 626 3.30 -30.14 -16.07
CA LEU A 626 4.08 -30.19 -14.83
C LEU A 626 5.34 -29.30 -14.90
N ARG A 627 6.07 -29.32 -16.02
CA ARG A 627 7.23 -28.45 -16.23
C ARG A 627 6.89 -26.97 -16.10
N LEU A 628 5.77 -26.55 -16.71
CA LEU A 628 5.34 -25.16 -16.63
C LEU A 628 4.94 -24.75 -15.20
N GLU A 629 4.21 -25.62 -14.50
CA GLU A 629 3.79 -25.40 -13.13
C GLU A 629 4.97 -25.34 -12.15
N GLU A 630 5.96 -26.21 -12.33
CA GLU A 630 7.19 -26.22 -11.53
C GLU A 630 8.07 -25.01 -11.83
N ALA A 631 8.21 -24.62 -13.11
CA ALA A 631 8.92 -23.41 -13.50
C ALA A 631 8.29 -22.16 -12.87
N LEU A 632 6.97 -22.03 -12.98
CA LEU A 632 6.23 -20.90 -12.42
C LEU A 632 6.36 -20.84 -10.89
N ALA A 633 6.18 -21.97 -10.21
CA ALA A 633 6.32 -22.07 -8.76
C ALA A 633 7.75 -21.70 -8.32
N ALA A 634 8.78 -22.22 -8.99
CA ALA A 634 10.17 -21.94 -8.67
C ALA A 634 10.52 -20.45 -8.84
N VAL A 635 10.04 -19.81 -9.91
CA VAL A 635 10.24 -18.37 -10.13
C VAL A 635 9.56 -17.55 -9.04
N ILE A 636 8.27 -17.78 -8.78
CA ILE A 636 7.49 -17.01 -7.79
C ILE A 636 8.06 -17.15 -6.38
N LEU A 637 8.58 -18.33 -6.04
CA LEU A 637 9.13 -18.61 -4.71
C LEU A 637 10.60 -18.19 -4.57
N SER A 638 11.28 -17.83 -5.68
CA SER A 638 12.68 -17.43 -5.61
C SER A 638 12.87 -16.14 -4.79
N PRO A 639 13.98 -16.02 -4.05
CA PRO A 639 14.34 -14.75 -3.40
C PRO A 639 14.47 -13.59 -4.39
N ASP A 640 14.99 -13.87 -5.60
CA ASP A 640 15.18 -12.87 -6.66
C ASP A 640 13.84 -12.20 -7.06
N CYS A 641 12.73 -12.93 -6.97
CA CYS A 641 11.39 -12.43 -7.27
C CYS A 641 10.71 -11.77 -6.08
N ALA A 642 11.14 -12.08 -4.87
CA ALA A 642 10.60 -11.49 -3.65
C ALA A 642 11.15 -10.07 -3.40
N ILE A 643 12.33 -9.77 -3.92
CA ILE A 643 13.00 -8.48 -3.77
C ILE A 643 12.68 -7.60 -4.98
N GLU A 644 12.28 -6.37 -4.73
CA GLU A 644 12.12 -5.34 -5.76
C GLU A 644 13.37 -4.47 -5.81
N GLU A 645 14.04 -4.46 -6.95
CA GLU A 645 15.28 -3.74 -7.20
C GLU A 645 15.08 -2.42 -7.94
#